data_7fbd4011f73fe573990b7fc3e783efd4
#
_entry.id   7fbd4011f73fe573990b7fc3e783efd4
#
_cell.length_a   1.000
_cell.length_b   1.000
_cell.length_c   1.000
_cell.angle_alpha   90.00
_cell.angle_beta   90.00
_cell.angle_gamma   90.00
#
_symmetry.space_group_name_H-M   'P 1'
#
loop_
_entity.id
_entity.type
_entity.pdbx_description
1 polymer ?
#
loop_
_entity_poly.entity_id
_entity_poly.type
_entity_poly.pdbx_seq_one_letter_code
_entity_poly.pdbx_strand_id
1 'polypeptide(L)'
;MFASGSKKARGAYITISTELPADERDLSRIGELVESAKEQYKHERGVSDAMVADEDELVSLADMSLDGIERVLVVGCGPRVEEVLAACRAAALAPCAAYTEDLKDAPYLALAEQKICIGARKADGAFDDNYRVLSAAEVVRAEAILLIDSHLADDERFVGMACDDARSVFRLEEASTTDAFGGLTKAWAFCRCESGMLAQASPDAWMVCPKCRAVLDAAHVRERHKTCPSCGHHFRMTSSERIFDLVDEGSFEDWDTAFEEGDPLRFPGYLEKLEAMRARTDLSEGVRCGVGRIAGMPVVVCVMDSTFFMGSMGSVVGERITYAVERATAEGLPLVIFCASGGARMQEGLVSLMQMAKISCAIERHAQAGLPYFSVITDPTTGGVTASFAMQGDVIIAEPKALIGFAGRRVIQDTIRQELPKEFQTAEFALEHGLIDAIVHRADLRGELANLLALCAAGSCGRKTSFGASGLGRESVRGVSELRDALAAHPSARECLEGAVASAGGSENVRSAESLRSAFRAAFSRMPRPRKKQSAWERRSREESSRRLAALLTTPVRNADETGADGAQNSAWASVQIARDVHRPTSMHYLRSMTDGFFELHGDRAFADDGAIVAGIGWIGRRAVAVIAQEKGANLDERIRRNFGCPQPEGYRKSLRVMRLAERFGLPVVCLVDTQGAFCGKEAEERGQGGAIADNLFAMAGLRVPIVSVLVGEGGSGGALALALSDRVAMQEHAVYSVLSPEGFASILWKDRSRAPEAAAVMRMNAYEIFEMGIIDAVLEEGEGSASANPELAAAVVRGYVIHRLDELSSLDLEELLDLRYKRFRKF
;
A
#
# COMPACT_ATOMS: atom_id res chain seq x y z
N MET A 1 7.59 30.42 -49.94
CA MET A 1 7.16 31.84 -50.01
C MET A 1 5.67 31.89 -49.85
N PHE A 2 5.18 31.96 -48.64
CA PHE A 2 3.83 32.48 -48.38
C PHE A 2 3.87 33.32 -47.12
N ALA A 3 3.72 34.58 -47.27
CA ALA A 3 3.45 35.53 -46.21
C ALA A 3 2.03 36.06 -46.44
N SER A 4 1.15 35.88 -45.48
CA SER A 4 0.22 36.92 -44.97
C SER A 4 -0.72 36.32 -43.92
N GLY A 5 -0.55 36.70 -42.72
CA GLY A 5 -1.54 37.26 -41.80
C GLY A 5 -2.74 36.42 -41.39
N SER A 6 -2.61 35.53 -40.46
CA SER A 6 -3.53 35.47 -39.30
C SER A 6 -2.83 34.76 -38.13
N LYS A 7 -2.93 35.37 -36.95
CA LYS A 7 -2.45 34.76 -35.71
C LYS A 7 -3.34 33.57 -35.33
N LYS A 8 -3.04 32.40 -35.87
CA LYS A 8 -3.51 31.11 -35.36
C LYS A 8 -2.27 30.28 -35.04
N ALA A 9 -2.35 29.51 -33.99
CA ALA A 9 -1.27 28.66 -33.45
C ALA A 9 -0.48 27.96 -34.58
N ARG A 10 0.83 28.02 -34.53
CA ARG A 10 1.72 27.34 -35.45
C ARG A 10 1.81 25.87 -35.05
N GLY A 11 0.92 25.04 -35.53
CA GLY A 11 1.12 23.61 -35.54
C GLY A 11 2.23 23.24 -36.53
N ALA A 12 3.09 22.34 -36.18
CA ALA A 12 4.05 21.75 -37.12
C ALA A 12 3.29 20.75 -38.01
N TYR A 13 3.28 20.99 -39.33
CA TYR A 13 2.71 20.04 -40.27
C TYR A 13 3.67 18.89 -40.54
N ILE A 14 3.14 17.71 -40.59
CA ILE A 14 3.92 16.51 -40.89
C ILE A 14 3.55 16.07 -42.30
N THR A 15 4.52 16.12 -43.19
CA THR A 15 4.42 15.58 -44.57
C THR A 15 5.51 14.49 -44.68
N ILE A 16 5.17 13.27 -45.03
CA ILE A 16 6.20 12.30 -45.42
C ILE A 16 6.60 12.66 -46.85
N SER A 17 7.70 13.42 -47.01
CA SER A 17 8.46 13.38 -48.24
C SER A 17 9.55 12.34 -48.02
N THR A 18 9.42 11.18 -48.66
CA THR A 18 10.63 10.48 -49.04
C THR A 18 11.37 11.42 -49.95
N GLU A 19 12.53 11.99 -49.59
CA GLU A 19 13.47 12.49 -50.55
C GLU A 19 13.90 11.31 -51.41
N LEU A 20 13.02 10.96 -52.36
CA LEU A 20 13.42 10.10 -53.48
C LEU A 20 14.29 10.99 -54.37
N PRO A 21 15.46 10.50 -54.78
CA PRO A 21 16.23 11.18 -55.83
C PRO A 21 15.31 11.37 -57.02
N ALA A 22 15.37 12.59 -57.62
CA ALA A 22 14.50 13.05 -58.70
C ALA A 22 14.68 12.26 -59.99
N ASP A 23 14.30 11.01 -60.00
CA ASP A 23 14.24 10.17 -61.19
C ASP A 23 12.79 9.64 -61.33
N GLU A 24 12.10 10.08 -62.37
CA GLU A 24 10.67 9.84 -62.69
C GLU A 24 10.30 8.32 -62.64
N ARG A 25 11.26 7.42 -62.58
CA ARG A 25 11.05 5.96 -62.55
C ARG A 25 10.61 5.45 -61.19
N ASP A 26 10.81 6.20 -60.11
CA ASP A 26 10.48 5.73 -58.76
C ASP A 26 9.02 6.06 -58.34
N LEU A 27 8.40 7.07 -58.90
CA LEU A 27 6.98 7.37 -58.66
C LEU A 27 6.05 6.31 -59.28
N SER A 28 6.42 5.73 -60.45
CA SER A 28 5.66 4.61 -61.00
C SER A 28 5.75 3.34 -60.17
N ARG A 29 6.89 3.14 -59.50
CA ARG A 29 7.14 1.97 -58.65
C ARG A 29 6.40 2.01 -57.31
N ILE A 30 6.14 3.22 -56.77
CA ILE A 30 5.30 3.42 -55.60
C ILE A 30 3.82 3.18 -56.00
N GLY A 31 3.38 3.67 -57.14
CA GLY A 31 2.07 3.37 -57.71
C GLY A 31 1.87 1.85 -57.95
N GLU A 32 2.86 1.17 -58.49
CA GLU A 32 2.82 -0.28 -58.69
C GLU A 32 2.80 -1.06 -57.34
N LEU A 33 3.51 -0.60 -56.33
CA LEU A 33 3.49 -1.21 -55.00
C LEU A 33 2.16 -1.02 -54.26
N VAL A 34 1.56 0.16 -54.39
CA VAL A 34 0.22 0.46 -53.86
C VAL A 34 -0.86 -0.35 -54.57
N GLU A 35 -0.81 -0.45 -55.90
CA GLU A 35 -1.72 -1.30 -56.68
C GLU A 35 -1.48 -2.78 -56.42
N SER A 36 -0.24 -3.25 -56.31
CA SER A 36 0.06 -4.64 -55.89
C SER A 36 -0.48 -4.97 -54.49
N ALA A 37 -0.36 -4.06 -53.54
CA ALA A 37 -0.92 -4.24 -52.19
C ALA A 37 -2.46 -4.24 -52.20
N LYS A 38 -3.10 -3.35 -53.00
CA LYS A 38 -4.56 -3.35 -53.21
C LYS A 38 -5.04 -4.67 -53.88
N GLU A 39 -4.32 -5.16 -54.88
CA GLU A 39 -4.64 -6.41 -55.56
C GLU A 39 -4.48 -7.64 -54.64
N GLN A 40 -3.42 -7.66 -53.85
CA GLN A 40 -3.22 -8.72 -52.86
C GLN A 40 -4.30 -8.73 -51.79
N TYR A 41 -4.74 -7.56 -51.32
CA TYR A 41 -5.85 -7.41 -50.37
C TYR A 41 -7.18 -7.85 -50.96
N LYS A 42 -7.48 -7.48 -52.23
CA LYS A 42 -8.67 -7.93 -52.95
C LYS A 42 -8.67 -9.45 -53.10
N HIS A 43 -7.54 -10.06 -53.40
CA HIS A 43 -7.42 -11.49 -53.60
C HIS A 43 -7.56 -12.30 -52.32
N GLU A 44 -7.02 -11.79 -51.20
CA GLU A 44 -7.09 -12.47 -49.90
C GLU A 44 -8.47 -12.39 -49.22
N ARG A 45 -9.30 -11.40 -49.58
CA ARG A 45 -10.59 -11.13 -48.92
C ARG A 45 -11.84 -11.20 -49.79
N GLY A 46 -11.72 -11.40 -51.08
CA GLY A 46 -12.88 -11.58 -51.99
C GLY A 46 -13.80 -10.33 -52.10
N VAL A 47 -13.25 -9.13 -52.01
CA VAL A 47 -14.01 -7.86 -52.05
C VAL A 47 -14.16 -7.39 -53.50
N SER A 48 -15.39 -7.02 -53.92
CA SER A 48 -15.69 -6.52 -55.26
C SER A 48 -15.37 -5.03 -55.39
N ASP A 49 -15.02 -4.57 -56.63
CA ASP A 49 -14.63 -3.20 -56.98
C ASP A 49 -15.62 -2.08 -56.60
N ALA A 50 -16.82 -2.43 -56.11
CA ALA A 50 -17.86 -1.45 -55.74
C ALA A 50 -17.71 -0.83 -54.34
N MET A 51 -16.69 -1.22 -53.57
CA MET A 51 -16.46 -0.73 -52.19
C MET A 51 -15.14 0.06 -52.05
N VAL A 52 -14.49 0.45 -53.13
CA VAL A 52 -13.33 1.36 -53.09
C VAL A 52 -13.85 2.79 -53.23
N ALA A 53 -13.71 3.56 -52.17
CA ALA A 53 -14.03 4.98 -52.18
C ALA A 53 -13.10 5.76 -53.15
N ASP A 54 -13.58 6.88 -53.63
CA ASP A 54 -12.98 7.75 -54.65
C ASP A 54 -11.43 7.85 -54.55
N GLU A 55 -10.77 7.78 -55.71
CA GLU A 55 -9.31 7.69 -55.87
C GLU A 55 -8.53 8.97 -55.49
N ASP A 56 -9.14 9.97 -54.87
CA ASP A 56 -8.55 11.31 -54.71
C ASP A 56 -8.20 11.69 -53.25
N GLU A 57 -8.32 10.81 -52.27
CA GLU A 57 -7.91 11.11 -50.87
C GLU A 57 -6.63 10.35 -50.47
N LEU A 58 -5.46 10.97 -50.62
CA LEU A 58 -4.19 10.46 -50.12
C LEU A 58 -3.91 10.95 -48.70
N VAL A 59 -3.73 10.04 -47.77
CA VAL A 59 -3.20 10.35 -46.42
C VAL A 59 -1.68 10.50 -46.51
N SER A 60 -1.18 11.72 -46.29
CA SER A 60 0.24 12.02 -46.26
C SER A 60 0.78 12.12 -44.83
N LEU A 61 1.81 11.37 -44.51
CA LEU A 61 2.55 11.46 -43.24
C LEU A 61 3.84 12.28 -43.45
N ALA A 62 3.75 13.54 -43.89
CA ALA A 62 4.95 14.30 -44.22
C ALA A 62 5.37 15.29 -43.13
N ASP A 63 6.71 15.42 -42.95
CA ASP A 63 7.41 16.29 -41.98
C ASP A 63 7.23 15.93 -40.49
N MET A 64 7.11 14.62 -40.15
CA MET A 64 7.50 14.17 -38.83
C MET A 64 9.03 14.11 -38.73
N SER A 65 9.61 14.83 -37.78
CA SER A 65 10.85 14.35 -37.20
C SER A 65 10.50 13.04 -36.47
N LEU A 66 10.69 11.93 -37.16
CA LEU A 66 10.45 10.58 -36.60
C LEU A 66 11.61 10.13 -35.71
N ASP A 67 12.53 11.04 -35.36
CA ASP A 67 13.66 10.75 -34.51
C ASP A 67 13.18 10.22 -33.15
N GLY A 68 13.33 8.91 -32.95
CA GLY A 68 12.96 8.22 -31.72
C GLY A 68 11.53 7.70 -31.66
N ILE A 69 10.74 7.74 -32.74
CA ILE A 69 9.40 7.12 -32.80
C ILE A 69 9.50 5.80 -33.60
N GLU A 70 9.34 4.70 -32.90
CA GLU A 70 9.27 3.37 -33.52
C GLU A 70 7.86 2.80 -33.52
N ARG A 71 7.05 3.15 -32.49
CA ARG A 71 5.70 2.60 -32.30
C ARG A 71 4.69 3.71 -32.10
N VAL A 72 3.56 3.60 -32.78
CA VAL A 72 2.48 4.59 -32.73
C VAL A 72 1.16 3.95 -32.33
N LEU A 73 0.37 4.64 -31.47
CA LEU A 73 -1.00 4.24 -31.15
C LEU A 73 -1.97 5.04 -32.02
N VAL A 74 -2.73 4.37 -32.88
CA VAL A 74 -3.79 4.94 -33.68
C VAL A 74 -5.12 4.86 -32.92
N VAL A 75 -5.77 5.99 -32.75
CA VAL A 75 -7.00 6.18 -31.95
C VAL A 75 -8.08 6.77 -32.84
N GLY A 76 -9.16 6.05 -33.06
CA GLY A 76 -10.30 6.46 -33.87
C GLY A 76 -11.09 5.28 -34.41
N CYS A 77 -12.06 5.57 -35.28
CA CYS A 77 -12.87 4.55 -35.96
C CYS A 77 -13.21 4.96 -37.39
N GLY A 78 -13.51 3.99 -38.22
CA GLY A 78 -13.90 4.21 -39.61
C GLY A 78 -12.80 4.01 -40.67
N PRO A 79 -13.07 4.33 -41.96
CA PRO A 79 -12.16 4.01 -43.09
C PRO A 79 -10.79 4.67 -42.95
N ARG A 80 -10.72 5.90 -42.45
CA ARG A 80 -9.45 6.63 -42.27
C ARG A 80 -8.45 5.93 -41.33
N VAL A 81 -8.95 5.17 -40.34
CA VAL A 81 -8.08 4.38 -39.46
C VAL A 81 -7.30 3.32 -40.26
N GLU A 82 -7.95 2.73 -41.27
CA GLU A 82 -7.32 1.73 -42.14
C GLU A 82 -6.19 2.36 -42.96
N GLU A 83 -6.43 3.53 -43.58
CA GLU A 83 -5.47 4.27 -44.35
C GLU A 83 -4.25 4.71 -43.51
N VAL A 84 -4.51 5.22 -42.31
CA VAL A 84 -3.45 5.62 -41.36
C VAL A 84 -2.59 4.44 -40.92
N LEU A 85 -3.21 3.30 -40.60
CA LEU A 85 -2.47 2.09 -40.21
C LEU A 85 -1.59 1.56 -41.37
N ALA A 86 -2.12 1.63 -42.60
CA ALA A 86 -1.37 1.27 -43.81
C ALA A 86 -0.18 2.23 -44.06
N ALA A 87 -0.41 3.55 -43.91
CA ALA A 87 0.63 4.57 -44.04
C ALA A 87 1.72 4.43 -42.98
N CYS A 88 1.39 4.12 -41.73
CA CYS A 88 2.37 3.87 -40.67
C CYS A 88 3.27 2.68 -41.01
N ARG A 89 2.70 1.59 -41.54
CA ARG A 89 3.47 0.44 -41.98
C ARG A 89 4.41 0.76 -43.17
N ALA A 90 3.91 1.54 -44.12
CA ALA A 90 4.72 2.00 -45.26
C ALA A 90 5.90 2.89 -44.78
N ALA A 91 5.73 3.62 -43.71
CA ALA A 91 6.78 4.43 -43.06
C ALA A 91 7.69 3.62 -42.11
N ALA A 92 7.60 2.29 -42.10
CA ALA A 92 8.33 1.40 -41.17
C ALA A 92 8.07 1.61 -39.67
N LEU A 93 6.94 2.22 -39.32
CA LEU A 93 6.49 2.32 -37.93
C LEU A 93 5.72 1.04 -37.53
N ALA A 94 5.72 0.72 -36.23
CA ALA A 94 4.93 -0.35 -35.65
C ALA A 94 3.55 0.18 -35.20
N PRO A 95 2.47 0.10 -36.02
CA PRO A 95 1.17 0.66 -35.66
C PRO A 95 0.41 -0.22 -34.70
N CYS A 96 -0.06 0.36 -33.62
CA CYS A 96 -0.97 -0.24 -32.65
C CYS A 96 -2.35 0.41 -32.80
N ALA A 97 -3.44 -0.36 -32.71
CA ALA A 97 -4.79 0.16 -32.84
C ALA A 97 -5.55 0.10 -31.53
N ALA A 98 -6.11 1.24 -31.07
CA ALA A 98 -7.11 1.27 -30.03
C ALA A 98 -8.50 0.96 -30.63
N TYR A 99 -9.27 0.08 -29.98
CA TYR A 99 -10.62 -0.27 -30.41
C TYR A 99 -11.58 -0.44 -29.24
N THR A 100 -12.88 -0.32 -29.51
CA THR A 100 -13.96 -0.57 -28.54
C THR A 100 -14.53 -1.98 -28.72
N GLU A 101 -15.22 -2.52 -27.69
CA GLU A 101 -15.78 -3.88 -27.69
C GLU A 101 -16.65 -4.18 -28.91
N ASP A 102 -17.41 -3.19 -29.41
CA ASP A 102 -18.26 -3.29 -30.59
C ASP A 102 -17.46 -3.32 -31.91
N LEU A 103 -16.20 -2.89 -31.91
CA LEU A 103 -15.30 -2.85 -33.06
C LEU A 103 -14.24 -3.97 -33.03
N LYS A 104 -14.34 -4.96 -32.14
CA LYS A 104 -13.38 -6.06 -31.98
C LYS A 104 -13.10 -6.86 -33.26
N ASP A 105 -14.07 -6.91 -34.16
CA ASP A 105 -14.01 -7.66 -35.42
C ASP A 105 -13.83 -6.71 -36.63
N ALA A 106 -13.47 -5.44 -36.43
CA ALA A 106 -13.27 -4.48 -37.50
C ALA A 106 -12.09 -4.88 -38.42
N PRO A 107 -12.26 -4.83 -39.74
CA PRO A 107 -11.24 -5.30 -40.71
C PRO A 107 -9.88 -4.60 -40.55
N TYR A 108 -9.87 -3.30 -40.31
CA TYR A 108 -8.64 -2.49 -40.15
C TYR A 108 -7.74 -2.96 -39.00
N LEU A 109 -8.29 -3.66 -38.00
CA LEU A 109 -7.48 -4.22 -36.93
C LEU A 109 -6.46 -5.26 -37.41
N ALA A 110 -6.65 -5.84 -38.60
CA ALA A 110 -5.67 -6.75 -39.19
C ALA A 110 -4.37 -6.06 -39.61
N LEU A 111 -4.41 -4.74 -39.80
CA LEU A 111 -3.25 -3.93 -40.17
C LEU A 111 -2.43 -3.48 -38.94
N ALA A 112 -2.96 -3.58 -37.74
CA ALA A 112 -2.23 -3.23 -36.53
C ALA A 112 -1.29 -4.36 -36.09
N GLU A 113 -0.10 -4.01 -35.58
CA GLU A 113 0.84 -4.94 -34.96
C GLU A 113 0.35 -5.41 -33.61
N GLN A 114 -0.19 -4.48 -32.85
CA GLN A 114 -0.86 -4.77 -31.57
C GLN A 114 -2.24 -4.10 -31.54
N LYS A 115 -3.16 -4.74 -30.80
CA LYS A 115 -4.56 -4.29 -30.69
C LYS A 115 -4.90 -4.15 -29.22
N ILE A 116 -5.51 -3.03 -28.83
CA ILE A 116 -5.86 -2.79 -27.44
C ILE A 116 -7.33 -2.36 -27.33
N CYS A 117 -8.11 -3.12 -26.57
CA CYS A 117 -9.49 -2.77 -26.27
C CYS A 117 -9.54 -1.69 -25.20
N ILE A 118 -10.14 -0.56 -25.50
CA ILE A 118 -10.35 0.56 -24.57
C ILE A 118 -11.71 0.54 -23.89
N GLY A 119 -12.43 -0.59 -23.97
CA GLY A 119 -13.70 -0.86 -23.30
C GLY A 119 -14.93 -0.62 -24.16
N ALA A 120 -16.11 -0.64 -23.51
CA ALA A 120 -17.38 -0.46 -24.22
C ALA A 120 -17.53 0.95 -24.78
N ARG A 121 -18.17 1.05 -25.96
CA ARG A 121 -18.54 2.35 -26.57
C ARG A 121 -19.66 2.97 -25.72
N LYS A 122 -19.34 4.02 -24.96
CA LYS A 122 -20.36 4.86 -24.33
C LYS A 122 -20.92 5.85 -25.37
N ALA A 123 -22.15 6.31 -25.16
CA ALA A 123 -22.81 7.28 -26.05
C ALA A 123 -21.99 8.58 -26.27
N ASP A 124 -21.03 8.87 -25.38
CA ASP A 124 -20.21 10.09 -25.36
C ASP A 124 -18.76 9.91 -25.83
N GLY A 125 -18.48 8.86 -26.62
CA GLY A 125 -17.15 8.67 -27.24
C GLY A 125 -16.10 8.01 -26.34
N ALA A 126 -15.87 6.69 -26.53
CA ALA A 126 -14.79 5.97 -25.82
C ALA A 126 -13.40 6.38 -26.31
N PHE A 127 -13.29 6.90 -27.54
CA PHE A 127 -12.06 7.42 -28.13
C PHE A 127 -11.71 8.84 -27.63
N ASP A 128 -12.60 9.48 -26.87
CA ASP A 128 -12.42 10.79 -26.25
C ASP A 128 -12.19 10.68 -24.71
N ASP A 129 -11.90 9.50 -24.20
CA ASP A 129 -11.55 9.28 -22.79
C ASP A 129 -10.03 9.33 -22.60
N ASN A 130 -9.52 10.44 -22.07
CA ASN A 130 -8.11 10.72 -21.87
C ASN A 130 -7.35 9.57 -21.20
N TYR A 131 -7.92 9.03 -20.12
CA TYR A 131 -7.24 7.99 -19.33
C TYR A 131 -7.16 6.65 -20.04
N ARG A 132 -8.20 6.30 -20.81
CA ARG A 132 -8.21 5.06 -21.58
C ARG A 132 -7.21 5.09 -22.70
N VAL A 133 -7.12 6.22 -23.40
CA VAL A 133 -6.18 6.40 -24.51
C VAL A 133 -4.74 6.44 -24.01
N LEU A 134 -4.45 7.19 -22.94
CA LEU A 134 -3.11 7.22 -22.34
C LEU A 134 -2.70 5.85 -21.77
N SER A 135 -3.61 5.16 -21.08
CA SER A 135 -3.34 3.81 -20.59
C SER A 135 -3.10 2.82 -21.73
N ALA A 136 -3.82 2.98 -22.85
CA ALA A 136 -3.59 2.17 -24.03
C ALA A 136 -2.21 2.43 -24.64
N ALA A 137 -1.81 3.69 -24.74
CA ALA A 137 -0.48 4.08 -25.23
C ALA A 137 0.64 3.53 -24.35
N GLU A 138 0.45 3.53 -23.04
CA GLU A 138 1.40 2.95 -22.08
C GLU A 138 1.54 1.42 -22.26
N VAL A 139 0.41 0.72 -22.36
CA VAL A 139 0.38 -0.75 -22.50
C VAL A 139 1.10 -1.20 -23.78
N VAL A 140 0.87 -0.51 -24.90
CA VAL A 140 1.51 -0.84 -26.17
C VAL A 140 2.90 -0.18 -26.31
N ARG A 141 3.32 0.62 -25.36
CA ARG A 141 4.59 1.37 -25.34
C ARG A 141 4.76 2.26 -26.57
N ALA A 142 3.72 3.00 -26.93
CA ALA A 142 3.76 3.91 -28.05
C ALA A 142 4.50 5.20 -27.67
N GLU A 143 5.37 5.68 -28.53
CA GLU A 143 6.06 6.97 -28.42
C GLU A 143 5.21 8.11 -29.01
N ALA A 144 4.23 7.78 -29.86
CA ALA A 144 3.31 8.76 -30.42
C ALA A 144 1.86 8.25 -30.42
N ILE A 145 0.91 9.19 -30.34
CA ILE A 145 -0.54 8.95 -30.39
C ILE A 145 -1.07 9.71 -31.61
N LEU A 146 -1.68 8.98 -32.54
CA LEU A 146 -2.30 9.52 -33.72
C LEU A 146 -3.82 9.53 -33.55
N LEU A 147 -4.43 10.72 -33.46
CA LEU A 147 -5.85 10.94 -33.21
C LEU A 147 -6.59 11.17 -34.53
N ILE A 148 -7.63 10.36 -34.78
CA ILE A 148 -8.49 10.43 -35.95
C ILE A 148 -9.91 10.72 -35.50
N ASP A 149 -10.46 11.86 -35.90
CA ASP A 149 -11.82 12.30 -35.56
C ASP A 149 -12.10 12.25 -34.03
N SER A 150 -11.11 12.60 -33.20
CA SER A 150 -11.19 12.59 -31.74
C SER A 150 -11.07 14.02 -31.18
N HIS A 151 -11.95 14.39 -30.27
CA HIS A 151 -11.92 15.68 -29.57
C HIS A 151 -10.72 15.82 -28.62
N LEU A 152 -9.99 14.73 -28.34
CA LEU A 152 -8.78 14.74 -27.50
C LEU A 152 -7.66 15.61 -28.08
N ALA A 153 -7.67 15.83 -29.38
CA ALA A 153 -6.74 16.72 -30.04
C ALA A 153 -6.89 18.21 -29.62
N ASP A 154 -8.10 18.60 -29.23
CA ASP A 154 -8.43 19.93 -28.72
C ASP A 154 -8.43 20.00 -27.18
N ASP A 155 -8.21 18.87 -26.51
CA ASP A 155 -8.08 18.81 -25.04
C ASP A 155 -6.61 19.06 -24.64
N GLU A 156 -6.31 20.33 -24.31
CA GLU A 156 -4.97 20.74 -23.87
C GLU A 156 -4.43 19.88 -22.70
N ARG A 157 -5.31 19.35 -21.86
CA ARG A 157 -4.97 18.47 -20.75
C ARG A 157 -4.48 17.11 -21.24
N PHE A 158 -5.17 16.52 -22.21
CA PHE A 158 -4.75 15.25 -22.79
C PHE A 158 -3.38 15.38 -23.46
N VAL A 159 -3.21 16.44 -24.27
CA VAL A 159 -1.96 16.73 -24.96
C VAL A 159 -0.84 16.99 -23.95
N GLY A 160 -1.09 17.76 -22.90
CA GLY A 160 -0.13 18.00 -21.81
C GLY A 160 0.29 16.73 -21.11
N MET A 161 -0.67 15.87 -20.70
CA MET A 161 -0.38 14.59 -20.04
C MET A 161 0.41 13.61 -20.93
N ALA A 162 0.14 13.59 -22.24
CA ALA A 162 0.89 12.77 -23.17
C ALA A 162 2.33 13.28 -23.35
N CYS A 163 2.53 14.60 -23.41
CA CYS A 163 3.85 15.22 -23.48
C CYS A 163 4.65 15.02 -22.20
N ASP A 164 4.04 15.09 -21.02
CA ASP A 164 4.68 14.78 -19.73
C ASP A 164 5.19 13.34 -19.68
N ASP A 165 4.51 12.41 -20.36
CA ASP A 165 4.91 11.01 -20.53
C ASP A 165 5.89 10.81 -21.72
N ALA A 166 6.48 11.87 -22.24
CA ALA A 166 7.38 11.89 -23.41
C ALA A 166 6.77 11.31 -24.71
N ARG A 167 5.44 11.42 -24.86
CA ARG A 167 4.72 11.00 -26.07
C ARG A 167 4.32 12.21 -26.91
N SER A 168 4.48 12.10 -28.21
CA SER A 168 3.99 13.10 -29.16
C SER A 168 2.53 12.80 -29.55
N VAL A 169 1.70 13.83 -29.60
CA VAL A 169 0.29 13.72 -30.02
C VAL A 169 0.11 14.41 -31.36
N PHE A 170 -0.57 13.74 -32.28
CA PHE A 170 -0.83 14.24 -33.60
C PHE A 170 -2.30 14.09 -33.94
N ARG A 171 -2.88 15.11 -34.62
CA ARG A 171 -4.25 15.13 -35.14
C ARG A 171 -4.25 15.03 -36.63
N LEU A 172 -5.18 14.29 -37.20
CA LEU A 172 -5.40 14.24 -38.64
C LEU A 172 -6.21 15.45 -39.06
N GLU A 173 -5.69 16.29 -39.95
CA GLU A 173 -6.35 17.48 -40.51
C GLU A 173 -6.43 17.42 -42.02
N GLU A 174 -7.47 18.05 -42.60
CA GLU A 174 -7.62 18.24 -44.05
C GLU A 174 -6.59 19.25 -44.52
N ALA A 175 -5.69 18.86 -45.40
CA ALA A 175 -4.69 19.72 -46.05
C ALA A 175 -5.00 19.81 -47.54
N SER A 176 -4.92 21.01 -48.07
CA SER A 176 -5.06 21.21 -49.51
C SER A 176 -3.68 21.18 -50.18
N THR A 177 -3.47 20.23 -51.07
CA THR A 177 -2.28 20.19 -51.95
C THR A 177 -2.67 20.52 -53.38
N THR A 178 -1.77 21.18 -54.14
CA THR A 178 -1.92 21.36 -55.56
C THR A 178 -1.15 20.23 -56.28
N ASP A 179 -1.84 19.54 -57.18
CA ASP A 179 -1.20 18.55 -58.04
C ASP A 179 -0.19 19.18 -59.03
N ALA A 180 0.58 18.35 -59.70
CA ALA A 180 1.60 18.83 -60.68
C ALA A 180 0.98 19.61 -61.88
N PHE A 181 -0.36 19.65 -62.00
CA PHE A 181 -1.10 20.35 -63.05
C PHE A 181 -1.94 21.52 -62.53
N GLY A 182 -1.80 21.86 -61.24
CA GLY A 182 -2.50 22.99 -60.64
C GLY A 182 -3.91 22.68 -60.15
N GLY A 183 -4.34 21.42 -60.11
CA GLY A 183 -5.59 20.99 -59.48
C GLY A 183 -5.48 20.91 -57.95
N LEU A 184 -6.52 21.38 -57.27
CA LEU A 184 -6.61 21.22 -55.80
C LEU A 184 -7.04 19.77 -55.48
N THR A 185 -6.15 18.98 -54.95
CA THR A 185 -6.47 17.66 -54.38
C THR A 185 -6.58 17.76 -52.86
N LYS A 186 -7.58 17.10 -52.31
CA LYS A 186 -7.71 16.99 -50.85
C LYS A 186 -6.69 15.96 -50.36
N ALA A 187 -5.86 16.40 -49.48
CA ALA A 187 -4.92 15.52 -48.76
C ALA A 187 -5.16 15.62 -47.26
N TRP A 188 -4.91 14.55 -46.55
CA TRP A 188 -4.99 14.55 -45.10
C TRP A 188 -3.55 14.52 -44.53
N ALA A 189 -3.26 15.38 -43.57
CA ALA A 189 -1.95 15.47 -42.94
C ALA A 189 -2.08 15.43 -41.42
N PHE A 190 -1.10 14.85 -40.75
CA PHE A 190 -1.01 14.90 -39.30
C PHE A 190 -0.36 16.20 -38.84
N CYS A 191 -1.06 16.94 -38.00
CA CYS A 191 -0.55 18.14 -37.33
C CYS A 191 -0.19 17.78 -35.89
N ARG A 192 1.00 18.16 -35.46
CA ARG A 192 1.39 18.00 -34.05
C ARG A 192 0.51 18.90 -33.18
N CYS A 193 -0.13 18.29 -32.17
CA CYS A 193 -0.89 19.05 -31.18
C CYS A 193 0.13 19.65 -30.20
N GLU A 194 0.32 20.96 -30.29
CA GLU A 194 1.07 21.71 -29.28
C GLU A 194 0.07 22.24 -28.27
N SER A 195 0.37 22.08 -26.97
CA SER A 195 -0.44 22.72 -25.92
C SER A 195 -0.34 24.24 -26.08
N GLY A 196 -1.42 24.87 -26.52
CA GLY A 196 -1.42 26.19 -27.18
C GLY A 196 -0.83 27.31 -26.37
N MET A 197 -1.20 27.69 -25.21
CA MET A 197 -0.62 28.82 -24.45
C MET A 197 0.53 28.42 -23.52
N LEU A 198 0.81 27.14 -23.35
CA LEU A 198 1.80 26.64 -22.41
C LEU A 198 3.22 26.60 -22.99
N ALA A 199 3.39 26.69 -24.29
CA ALA A 199 4.72 26.65 -24.96
C ALA A 199 5.60 27.90 -24.69
N GLN A 200 5.12 28.94 -24.03
CA GLN A 200 5.91 30.11 -23.60
C GLN A 200 6.05 30.26 -22.09
N ALA A 201 5.29 29.50 -21.30
CA ALA A 201 5.50 29.37 -19.86
C ALA A 201 6.32 28.08 -19.60
N SER A 202 7.21 28.11 -18.60
CA SER A 202 7.87 26.87 -18.16
C SER A 202 6.81 25.77 -17.96
N PRO A 203 7.10 24.49 -18.25
CA PRO A 203 6.13 23.40 -18.10
C PRO A 203 5.42 23.38 -16.73
N ASP A 204 6.01 24.02 -15.74
CA ASP A 204 5.55 24.08 -14.35
C ASP A 204 4.64 25.30 -14.04
N ALA A 205 4.30 26.13 -15.04
CA ALA A 205 3.54 27.38 -14.77
C ALA A 205 2.04 27.15 -14.55
N TRP A 206 1.48 26.10 -15.11
CA TRP A 206 0.04 25.83 -15.06
C TRP A 206 -0.27 24.38 -14.70
N MET A 207 -1.36 24.18 -13.97
CA MET A 207 -1.87 22.85 -13.62
C MET A 207 -3.39 22.79 -13.74
N VAL A 208 -3.92 21.59 -13.98
CA VAL A 208 -5.36 21.37 -14.10
C VAL A 208 -5.89 20.65 -12.88
N CYS A 209 -6.95 21.18 -12.26
CA CYS A 209 -7.58 20.50 -11.15
C CYS A 209 -8.29 19.21 -11.62
N PRO A 210 -7.92 18.03 -11.10
CA PRO A 210 -8.53 16.77 -11.53
C PRO A 210 -10.03 16.69 -11.20
N LYS A 211 -10.53 17.52 -10.26
CA LYS A 211 -11.90 17.49 -9.78
C LYS A 211 -12.82 18.46 -10.52
N CYS A 212 -12.47 19.72 -10.58
CA CYS A 212 -13.32 20.75 -11.23
C CYS A 212 -12.83 21.16 -12.63
N ARG A 213 -11.70 20.59 -13.09
CA ARG A 213 -11.07 20.84 -14.39
C ARG A 213 -10.66 22.31 -14.63
N ALA A 214 -10.61 23.14 -13.59
CA ALA A 214 -10.10 24.50 -13.72
C ALA A 214 -8.61 24.48 -14.03
N VAL A 215 -8.20 25.28 -15.00
CA VAL A 215 -6.79 25.57 -15.29
C VAL A 215 -6.30 26.60 -14.26
N LEU A 216 -5.24 26.28 -13.57
CA LEU A 216 -4.75 27.01 -12.39
C LEU A 216 -3.30 27.38 -12.57
N ASP A 217 -2.93 28.56 -12.12
CA ASP A 217 -1.53 28.95 -11.95
C ASP A 217 -0.87 28.07 -10.87
N ALA A 218 0.15 27.33 -11.24
CA ALA A 218 0.86 26.42 -10.35
C ALA A 218 1.55 27.16 -9.18
N ALA A 219 2.01 28.38 -9.35
CA ALA A 219 2.57 29.20 -8.28
C ALA A 219 1.48 29.55 -7.26
N HIS A 220 0.32 30.03 -7.74
CA HIS A 220 -0.82 30.34 -6.88
C HIS A 220 -1.35 29.12 -6.11
N VAL A 221 -1.37 27.93 -6.75
CA VAL A 221 -1.76 26.67 -6.09
C VAL A 221 -0.74 26.28 -5.02
N ARG A 222 0.57 26.50 -5.26
CA ARG A 222 1.63 26.26 -4.27
C ARG A 222 1.50 27.17 -3.05
N GLU A 223 1.28 28.49 -3.26
CA GLU A 223 1.03 29.45 -2.18
C GLU A 223 -0.20 29.07 -1.32
N ARG A 224 -1.16 28.35 -1.89
CA ARG A 224 -2.34 27.84 -1.20
C ARG A 224 -2.15 26.40 -0.69
N HIS A 225 -0.94 26.00 -0.38
CA HIS A 225 -0.63 24.65 0.11
C HIS A 225 -1.14 23.54 -0.82
N LYS A 226 -0.97 23.69 -2.14
CA LYS A 226 -1.49 22.77 -3.15
C LYS A 226 -3.00 22.46 -3.02
N THR A 227 -3.78 23.47 -2.75
CA THR A 227 -5.25 23.40 -2.69
C THR A 227 -5.86 24.17 -3.85
N CYS A 228 -6.82 23.56 -4.55
CA CYS A 228 -7.51 24.22 -5.66
C CYS A 228 -8.31 25.45 -5.19
N PRO A 229 -8.05 26.65 -5.69
CA PRO A 229 -8.79 27.85 -5.30
C PRO A 229 -10.27 27.81 -5.72
N SER A 230 -10.62 27.02 -6.76
CA SER A 230 -11.98 26.96 -7.30
C SER A 230 -12.88 25.97 -6.59
N CYS A 231 -12.37 24.80 -6.13
CA CYS A 231 -13.20 23.74 -5.55
C CYS A 231 -12.68 23.17 -4.24
N GLY A 232 -11.58 23.68 -3.69
CA GLY A 232 -10.99 23.20 -2.45
C GLY A 232 -10.39 21.77 -2.54
N HIS A 233 -10.14 21.26 -3.74
CA HIS A 233 -9.50 19.95 -3.89
C HIS A 233 -8.03 20.02 -3.44
N HIS A 234 -7.62 19.07 -2.60
CA HIS A 234 -6.23 18.91 -2.16
C HIS A 234 -5.47 18.10 -3.21
N PHE A 235 -4.51 18.70 -3.89
CA PHE A 235 -3.61 17.98 -4.78
C PHE A 235 -2.63 17.13 -3.97
N ARG A 236 -2.10 16.08 -4.56
CA ARG A 236 -1.03 15.30 -3.92
C ARG A 236 0.21 16.17 -3.72
N MET A 237 0.82 16.02 -2.56
CA MET A 237 2.08 16.67 -2.21
C MET A 237 3.19 15.64 -2.14
N THR A 238 4.37 16.04 -2.59
CA THR A 238 5.59 15.29 -2.32
C THR A 238 5.99 15.42 -0.85
N SER A 239 6.83 14.51 -0.37
CA SER A 239 7.37 14.58 0.99
C SER A 239 8.13 15.87 1.25
N SER A 240 8.89 16.36 0.27
CA SER A 240 9.63 17.63 0.36
C SER A 240 8.70 18.82 0.55
N GLU A 241 7.64 18.93 -0.26
CA GLU A 241 6.64 20.00 -0.13
C GLU A 241 5.93 19.96 1.21
N ARG A 242 5.58 18.75 1.67
CA ARG A 242 4.92 18.57 2.97
C ARG A 242 5.81 18.98 4.13
N ILE A 243 7.07 18.59 4.12
CA ILE A 243 8.06 18.99 5.13
C ILE A 243 8.22 20.51 5.13
N PHE A 244 8.37 21.13 3.95
CA PHE A 244 8.49 22.58 3.81
C PHE A 244 7.29 23.33 4.39
N ASP A 245 6.07 22.87 4.15
CA ASP A 245 4.84 23.50 4.67
C ASP A 245 4.66 23.33 6.19
N LEU A 246 5.25 22.27 6.76
CA LEU A 246 5.00 21.86 8.13
C LEU A 246 5.99 22.43 9.13
N VAL A 247 7.29 22.29 8.85
CA VAL A 247 8.33 22.61 9.83
C VAL A 247 8.81 24.05 9.69
N ASP A 248 9.43 24.54 10.75
CA ASP A 248 10.08 25.86 10.75
C ASP A 248 11.23 25.88 9.74
N GLU A 249 11.37 26.98 9.02
CA GLU A 249 12.36 27.11 7.94
C GLU A 249 13.77 26.75 8.40
N GLY A 250 14.45 25.89 7.65
CA GLY A 250 15.80 25.43 7.94
C GLY A 250 15.96 24.56 9.18
N SER A 251 14.84 24.13 9.83
CA SER A 251 14.89 23.34 11.05
C SER A 251 14.93 21.82 10.81
N PHE A 252 14.62 21.36 9.59
CA PHE A 252 14.53 19.93 9.29
C PHE A 252 15.91 19.31 9.06
N GLU A 253 16.23 18.32 9.89
CA GLU A 253 17.40 17.45 9.72
C GLU A 253 16.90 16.10 9.18
N ASP A 254 17.19 15.83 7.92
CA ASP A 254 16.82 14.58 7.25
C ASP A 254 17.69 13.43 7.73
N TRP A 255 17.04 12.34 8.09
CA TRP A 255 17.69 11.10 8.48
C TRP A 255 17.66 10.08 7.32
N ASP A 256 17.98 10.52 6.12
CA ASP A 256 18.11 9.64 4.97
C ASP A 256 19.34 8.74 5.13
N THR A 257 19.17 7.72 5.95
CA THR A 257 20.17 6.68 6.14
C THR A 257 20.10 5.71 4.98
N ALA A 258 21.25 5.38 4.41
CA ALA A 258 21.38 4.30 3.44
C ALA A 258 21.15 2.97 4.16
N PHE A 259 19.97 2.41 4.01
CA PHE A 259 19.71 1.03 4.40
C PHE A 259 20.02 0.12 3.22
N GLU A 260 20.46 -1.11 3.51
CA GLU A 260 20.68 -2.10 2.46
C GLU A 260 19.40 -2.30 1.65
N GLU A 261 19.54 -2.25 0.33
CA GLU A 261 18.44 -2.48 -0.59
C GLU A 261 18.02 -3.94 -0.51
N GLY A 262 16.78 -4.17 -0.08
CA GLY A 262 16.21 -5.50 -0.01
C GLY A 262 15.33 -5.82 -1.19
N ASP A 263 15.71 -6.80 -1.99
CA ASP A 263 14.77 -7.59 -2.78
C ASP A 263 14.64 -8.98 -2.14
N PRO A 264 13.87 -9.10 -1.05
CA PRO A 264 13.84 -10.31 -0.24
C PRO A 264 13.29 -11.53 -1.00
N LEU A 265 12.50 -11.30 -2.04
CA LEU A 265 11.92 -12.37 -2.86
C LEU A 265 12.68 -12.58 -4.18
N ARG A 266 13.66 -11.74 -4.51
CA ARG A 266 14.29 -11.68 -5.84
C ARG A 266 13.23 -11.57 -6.94
N PHE A 267 12.33 -10.62 -6.75
CA PHE A 267 11.19 -10.43 -7.64
C PHE A 267 11.64 -9.93 -9.01
N PRO A 268 11.24 -10.59 -10.11
CA PRO A 268 11.71 -10.24 -11.45
C PRO A 268 11.41 -8.77 -11.81
N GLY A 269 12.45 -8.02 -12.20
CA GLY A 269 12.35 -6.62 -12.63
C GLY A 269 12.02 -5.64 -11.51
N TYR A 270 12.15 -6.01 -10.24
CA TYR A 270 11.85 -5.11 -9.11
C TYR A 270 12.94 -4.07 -8.92
N LEU A 271 14.21 -4.47 -8.97
CA LEU A 271 15.33 -3.54 -8.79
C LEU A 271 15.38 -2.51 -9.91
N GLU A 272 15.16 -2.92 -11.15
CA GLU A 272 15.13 -2.00 -12.31
C GLU A 272 14.00 -0.98 -12.18
N LYS A 273 12.82 -1.40 -11.70
CA LYS A 273 11.71 -0.49 -11.42
C LYS A 273 12.03 0.45 -10.26
N LEU A 274 12.76 -0.02 -9.25
CA LEU A 274 13.18 0.80 -8.12
C LEU A 274 14.13 1.92 -8.57
N GLU A 275 15.13 1.59 -9.40
CA GLU A 275 16.06 2.56 -9.98
C GLU A 275 15.35 3.58 -10.87
N ALA A 276 14.45 3.12 -11.75
CA ALA A 276 13.65 4.01 -12.59
C ALA A 276 12.77 4.96 -11.75
N MET A 277 12.23 4.48 -10.63
CA MET A 277 11.43 5.30 -9.72
C MET A 277 12.28 6.36 -9.02
N ARG A 278 13.49 6.00 -8.56
CA ARG A 278 14.46 6.93 -7.97
C ARG A 278 14.84 8.03 -8.94
N ALA A 279 15.17 7.65 -10.17
CA ALA A 279 15.52 8.61 -11.23
C ALA A 279 14.38 9.58 -11.55
N ARG A 280 13.12 9.11 -11.48
CA ARG A 280 11.93 9.92 -11.78
C ARG A 280 11.54 10.86 -10.65
N THR A 281 11.69 10.45 -9.40
CA THR A 281 11.13 11.18 -8.23
C THR A 281 12.18 11.93 -7.43
N ASP A 282 13.47 11.71 -7.70
CA ASP A 282 14.59 12.18 -6.88
C ASP A 282 14.48 11.76 -5.40
N LEU A 283 13.79 10.66 -5.14
CA LEU A 283 13.64 10.07 -3.82
C LEU A 283 14.41 8.76 -3.74
N SER A 284 15.07 8.53 -2.62
CA SER A 284 15.72 7.24 -2.34
C SER A 284 14.71 6.14 -2.00
N GLU A 285 13.56 6.51 -1.38
CA GLU A 285 12.45 5.61 -1.03
C GLU A 285 11.16 6.39 -0.74
N GLY A 286 10.01 5.69 -0.63
CA GLY A 286 8.66 6.24 -0.44
C GLY A 286 8.35 6.86 0.93
N VAL A 287 9.36 7.19 1.73
CA VAL A 287 9.24 7.93 2.99
C VAL A 287 10.49 8.73 3.29
N ARG A 288 10.30 9.94 3.78
CA ARG A 288 11.37 10.76 4.38
C ARG A 288 11.11 10.90 5.87
N CYS A 289 12.16 10.73 6.68
CA CYS A 289 12.10 10.80 8.13
C CYS A 289 13.19 11.74 8.66
N GLY A 290 12.88 12.49 9.70
CA GLY A 290 13.84 13.41 10.29
C GLY A 290 13.30 14.10 11.54
N VAL A 291 14.12 14.96 12.12
CA VAL A 291 13.72 15.84 13.22
C VAL A 291 13.60 17.27 12.70
N GLY A 292 12.57 17.97 13.12
CA GLY A 292 12.36 19.37 12.80
C GLY A 292 11.73 20.11 13.97
N ARG A 293 11.30 21.34 13.72
CA ARG A 293 10.54 22.11 14.69
C ARG A 293 9.22 22.54 14.09
N ILE A 294 8.16 22.49 14.89
CA ILE A 294 6.86 23.08 14.56
C ILE A 294 6.60 24.17 15.60
N ALA A 295 6.54 25.43 15.17
CA ALA A 295 6.43 26.57 16.05
C ALA A 295 7.46 26.55 17.21
N GLY A 296 8.71 26.27 16.89
CA GLY A 296 9.84 26.17 17.83
C GLY A 296 9.93 24.88 18.63
N MET A 297 8.90 24.03 18.63
CA MET A 297 8.87 22.76 19.38
C MET A 297 9.50 21.63 18.57
N PRO A 298 10.49 20.89 19.13
CA PRO A 298 11.13 19.80 18.41
C PRO A 298 10.16 18.62 18.27
N VAL A 299 10.18 18.00 17.11
CA VAL A 299 9.29 16.88 16.76
C VAL A 299 9.95 16.00 15.72
N VAL A 300 9.78 14.70 15.82
CA VAL A 300 10.16 13.76 14.77
C VAL A 300 9.03 13.65 13.76
N VAL A 301 9.37 13.81 12.49
CA VAL A 301 8.41 13.81 11.38
C VAL A 301 8.77 12.73 10.38
N CYS A 302 7.80 11.88 10.05
CA CYS A 302 7.89 10.93 8.94
C CYS A 302 6.84 11.31 7.90
N VAL A 303 7.24 11.45 6.64
CA VAL A 303 6.33 11.82 5.55
C VAL A 303 6.43 10.79 4.44
N MET A 304 5.36 10.01 4.27
CA MET A 304 5.24 9.08 3.15
C MET A 304 4.94 9.83 1.86
N ASP A 305 5.47 9.33 0.75
CA ASP A 305 5.35 9.94 -0.57
C ASP A 305 4.71 8.99 -1.57
N SER A 306 3.49 9.32 -1.99
CA SER A 306 2.74 8.48 -2.92
C SER A 306 3.24 8.54 -4.37
N THR A 307 4.17 9.44 -4.70
CA THR A 307 4.81 9.48 -6.02
C THR A 307 5.81 8.33 -6.21
N PHE A 308 6.35 7.79 -5.11
CA PHE A 308 7.26 6.65 -5.12
C PHE A 308 6.49 5.36 -4.82
N PHE A 309 6.28 4.50 -5.82
CA PHE A 309 5.49 3.24 -5.72
C PHE A 309 4.15 3.39 -4.99
N MET A 310 3.43 4.50 -5.19
CA MET A 310 2.20 4.82 -4.46
C MET A 310 2.39 4.85 -2.93
N GLY A 311 3.58 5.19 -2.45
CA GLY A 311 3.90 5.18 -1.03
C GLY A 311 3.82 3.79 -0.39
N SER A 312 3.94 2.71 -1.18
CA SER A 312 3.78 1.35 -0.64
C SER A 312 4.86 1.01 0.37
N MET A 313 4.44 0.39 1.46
CA MET A 313 5.29 0.02 2.58
C MET A 313 6.11 -1.24 2.24
N GLY A 314 7.39 -1.06 1.93
CA GLY A 314 8.40 -2.10 1.81
C GLY A 314 9.32 -2.14 3.02
N SER A 315 10.34 -3.01 2.99
CA SER A 315 11.31 -3.20 4.07
C SER A 315 12.05 -1.91 4.45
N VAL A 316 12.49 -1.14 3.45
CA VAL A 316 13.19 0.13 3.69
C VAL A 316 12.26 1.20 4.28
N VAL A 317 11.00 1.30 3.78
CA VAL A 317 10.00 2.21 4.36
C VAL A 317 9.75 1.87 5.83
N GLY A 318 9.54 0.57 6.11
CA GLY A 318 9.33 0.10 7.49
C GLY A 318 10.54 0.34 8.39
N GLU A 319 11.76 0.14 7.88
CA GLU A 319 12.99 0.41 8.62
C GLU A 319 13.15 1.89 8.96
N ARG A 320 12.94 2.78 7.98
CA ARG A 320 13.05 4.24 8.19
C ARG A 320 12.06 4.75 9.23
N ILE A 321 10.80 4.33 9.13
CA ILE A 321 9.77 4.71 10.12
C ILE A 321 10.14 4.15 11.49
N THR A 322 10.51 2.86 11.58
CA THR A 322 10.89 2.24 12.85
C THR A 322 12.07 2.95 13.50
N TYR A 323 13.13 3.22 12.72
CA TYR A 323 14.29 3.96 13.19
C TYR A 323 13.93 5.35 13.71
N ALA A 324 13.04 6.06 13.00
CA ALA A 324 12.56 7.36 13.42
C ALA A 324 11.77 7.30 14.75
N VAL A 325 10.92 6.29 14.92
CA VAL A 325 10.17 6.06 16.17
C VAL A 325 11.12 5.71 17.33
N GLU A 326 12.12 4.85 17.09
CA GLU A 326 13.13 4.50 18.09
C GLU A 326 13.93 5.74 18.53
N ARG A 327 14.36 6.58 17.58
CA ARG A 327 15.05 7.84 17.90
C ARG A 327 14.14 8.81 18.63
N ALA A 328 12.90 8.99 18.19
CA ALA A 328 11.92 9.82 18.88
C ALA A 328 11.77 9.39 20.36
N THR A 329 11.69 8.06 20.58
CA THR A 329 11.56 7.48 21.92
C THR A 329 12.81 7.73 22.76
N ALA A 330 14.00 7.50 22.20
CA ALA A 330 15.28 7.67 22.89
C ALA A 330 15.57 9.15 23.24
N GLU A 331 15.18 10.07 22.37
CA GLU A 331 15.37 11.51 22.53
C GLU A 331 14.23 12.18 23.32
N GLY A 332 13.15 11.42 23.62
CA GLY A 332 11.98 11.94 24.36
C GLY A 332 11.17 12.96 23.55
N LEU A 333 11.07 12.76 22.23
CA LEU A 333 10.40 13.67 21.31
C LEU A 333 9.03 13.15 20.88
N PRO A 334 8.05 14.02 20.62
CA PRO A 334 6.81 13.65 19.98
C PRO A 334 7.03 13.18 18.54
N LEU A 335 6.11 12.38 18.02
CA LEU A 335 6.14 11.81 16.69
C LEU A 335 4.94 12.29 15.87
N VAL A 336 5.17 12.65 14.60
CA VAL A 336 4.14 12.93 13.61
C VAL A 336 4.42 12.07 12.37
N ILE A 337 3.45 11.27 11.92
CA ILE A 337 3.56 10.51 10.68
C ILE A 337 2.48 10.94 9.70
N PHE A 338 2.89 11.44 8.53
CA PHE A 338 2.00 11.67 7.40
C PHE A 338 1.91 10.40 6.57
N CYS A 339 0.72 9.80 6.56
CA CYS A 339 0.42 8.57 5.86
C CYS A 339 -0.08 8.87 4.45
N ALA A 340 0.60 8.34 3.43
CA ALA A 340 0.23 8.44 2.02
C ALA A 340 0.61 7.14 1.31
N SER A 341 -0.28 6.13 1.28
CA SER A 341 0.12 4.79 0.85
C SER A 341 -1.00 3.98 0.20
N GLY A 342 -0.65 3.23 -0.83
CA GLY A 342 -1.49 2.19 -1.41
C GLY A 342 -1.47 0.85 -0.64
N GLY A 343 -0.71 0.73 0.47
CA GLY A 343 -0.62 -0.45 1.31
C GLY A 343 0.75 -1.13 1.31
N ALA A 344 0.79 -2.44 1.56
CA ALA A 344 2.03 -3.22 1.58
C ALA A 344 2.63 -3.40 0.16
N ARG A 345 3.95 -3.36 0.04
CA ARG A 345 4.68 -3.53 -1.23
C ARG A 345 4.66 -5.00 -1.66
N MET A 346 3.87 -5.31 -2.66
CA MET A 346 3.60 -6.68 -3.10
C MET A 346 4.85 -7.42 -3.59
N GLN A 347 5.81 -6.72 -4.20
CA GLN A 347 7.06 -7.27 -4.69
C GLN A 347 7.95 -7.83 -3.56
N GLU A 348 7.77 -7.35 -2.34
CA GLU A 348 8.49 -7.82 -1.16
C GLU A 348 7.69 -8.85 -0.34
N GLY A 349 6.50 -9.24 -0.81
CA GLY A 349 5.68 -10.30 -0.25
C GLY A 349 5.47 -10.20 1.25
N LEU A 350 5.71 -11.30 1.96
CA LEU A 350 5.45 -11.37 3.41
C LEU A 350 6.38 -10.46 4.24
N VAL A 351 7.58 -10.12 3.72
CA VAL A 351 8.48 -9.18 4.41
C VAL A 351 7.85 -7.78 4.51
N SER A 352 7.12 -7.34 3.48
CA SER A 352 6.38 -6.07 3.56
C SER A 352 5.26 -6.11 4.60
N LEU A 353 4.64 -7.27 4.80
CA LEU A 353 3.63 -7.45 5.85
C LEU A 353 4.25 -7.37 7.26
N MET A 354 5.48 -7.91 7.43
CA MET A 354 6.20 -7.84 8.71
C MET A 354 6.51 -6.39 9.13
N GLN A 355 6.56 -5.44 8.20
CA GLN A 355 6.75 -4.02 8.54
C GLN A 355 5.59 -3.46 9.38
N MET A 356 4.36 -3.95 9.19
CA MET A 356 3.22 -3.58 10.05
C MET A 356 3.51 -3.91 11.52
N ALA A 357 3.95 -5.14 11.79
CA ALA A 357 4.28 -5.59 13.14
C ALA A 357 5.50 -4.84 13.71
N LYS A 358 6.55 -4.66 12.89
CA LYS A 358 7.77 -3.96 13.27
C LYS A 358 7.51 -2.52 13.72
N ILE A 359 6.78 -1.75 12.90
CA ILE A 359 6.42 -0.36 13.22
C ILE A 359 5.50 -0.31 14.44
N SER A 360 4.48 -1.19 14.51
CA SER A 360 3.56 -1.25 15.67
C SER A 360 4.29 -1.53 17.00
N CYS A 361 5.30 -2.41 16.97
CA CYS A 361 6.14 -2.67 18.15
C CYS A 361 6.95 -1.43 18.59
N ALA A 362 7.43 -0.63 17.63
CA ALA A 362 8.17 0.60 17.96
C ALA A 362 7.24 1.68 18.52
N ILE A 363 6.05 1.87 17.92
CA ILE A 363 5.04 2.83 18.38
C ILE A 363 4.53 2.44 19.78
N GLU A 364 4.34 1.17 20.05
CA GLU A 364 3.94 0.71 21.38
C GLU A 364 4.98 1.08 22.45
N ARG A 365 6.27 0.89 22.17
CA ARG A 365 7.35 1.36 23.07
C ARG A 365 7.38 2.88 23.24
N HIS A 366 7.08 3.61 22.17
CA HIS A 366 6.96 5.07 22.20
C HIS A 366 5.81 5.50 23.13
N ALA A 367 4.66 4.85 23.02
CA ALA A 367 3.50 5.08 23.88
C ALA A 367 3.79 4.70 25.36
N GLN A 368 4.50 3.58 25.61
CA GLN A 368 4.92 3.20 26.97
C GLN A 368 5.86 4.24 27.59
N ALA A 369 6.67 4.93 26.79
CA ALA A 369 7.50 6.04 27.23
C ALA A 369 6.67 7.30 27.58
N GLY A 370 5.36 7.29 27.31
CA GLY A 370 4.45 8.43 27.56
C GLY A 370 4.63 9.56 26.56
N LEU A 371 5.11 9.27 25.36
CA LEU A 371 5.36 10.23 24.29
C LEU A 371 4.23 10.21 23.28
N PRO A 372 3.77 11.38 22.78
CA PRO A 372 2.63 11.45 21.89
C PRO A 372 3.00 11.09 20.44
N TYR A 373 2.08 10.39 19.79
CA TYR A 373 2.11 10.09 18.37
C TYR A 373 0.87 10.67 17.67
N PHE A 374 1.05 11.55 16.68
CA PHE A 374 0.00 12.11 15.85
C PHE A 374 0.06 11.49 14.45
N SER A 375 -1.01 10.82 14.06
CA SER A 375 -1.18 10.27 12.70
C SER A 375 -1.93 11.26 11.84
N VAL A 376 -1.35 11.64 10.70
CA VAL A 376 -1.99 12.52 9.71
C VAL A 376 -2.23 11.74 8.43
N ILE A 377 -3.50 11.48 8.16
CA ILE A 377 -3.92 10.66 7.01
C ILE A 377 -4.14 11.56 5.80
N THR A 378 -3.46 11.24 4.69
CA THR A 378 -3.57 11.95 3.42
C THR A 378 -3.98 10.99 2.28
N ASP A 379 -4.30 11.53 1.10
CA ASP A 379 -4.76 10.75 -0.04
C ASP A 379 -3.61 10.10 -0.83
N PRO A 380 -3.63 8.76 -1.04
CA PRO A 380 -4.47 7.74 -0.41
C PRO A 380 -3.81 7.14 0.83
N THR A 381 -4.58 6.59 1.78
CA THR A 381 -4.05 5.74 2.85
C THR A 381 -4.90 4.48 2.95
N THR A 382 -4.34 3.36 2.51
CA THR A 382 -5.09 2.09 2.37
C THR A 382 -4.27 0.87 2.79
N GLY A 383 -4.93 -0.26 2.90
CA GLY A 383 -4.32 -1.57 3.08
C GLY A 383 -3.58 -1.74 4.41
N GLY A 384 -2.35 -2.28 4.32
CA GLY A 384 -1.53 -2.57 5.50
C GLY A 384 -1.14 -1.34 6.31
N VAL A 385 -1.04 -0.16 5.69
CA VAL A 385 -0.73 1.09 6.40
C VAL A 385 -1.92 1.51 7.28
N THR A 386 -3.16 1.46 6.75
CA THR A 386 -4.36 1.72 7.56
C THR A 386 -4.52 0.67 8.66
N ALA A 387 -4.25 -0.61 8.36
CA ALA A 387 -4.37 -1.69 9.35
C ALA A 387 -3.17 -1.78 10.32
N SER A 388 -2.35 -0.73 10.41
CA SER A 388 -1.24 -0.64 11.35
C SER A 388 -1.06 0.81 11.83
N PHE A 389 0.11 1.39 11.65
CA PHE A 389 0.49 2.65 12.27
C PHE A 389 -0.41 3.85 11.92
N ALA A 390 -1.06 3.90 10.75
CA ALA A 390 -1.96 5.01 10.45
C ALA A 390 -3.15 5.12 11.42
N MET A 391 -3.62 3.99 11.96
CA MET A 391 -4.73 3.95 12.94
C MET A 391 -4.26 3.72 14.39
N GLN A 392 -2.97 3.94 14.68
CA GLN A 392 -2.39 3.79 16.02
C GLN A 392 -1.98 5.13 16.66
N GLY A 393 -2.32 6.26 16.02
CA GLY A 393 -2.07 7.59 16.60
C GLY A 393 -2.87 7.83 17.88
N ASP A 394 -2.27 8.53 18.85
CA ASP A 394 -3.02 9.07 19.99
C ASP A 394 -4.08 10.09 19.54
N VAL A 395 -3.78 10.79 18.45
CA VAL A 395 -4.74 11.62 17.69
C VAL A 395 -4.56 11.30 16.20
N ILE A 396 -5.67 11.03 15.54
CA ILE A 396 -5.74 10.69 14.13
C ILE A 396 -6.45 11.78 13.36
N ILE A 397 -5.71 12.53 12.55
CA ILE A 397 -6.22 13.65 11.75
C ILE A 397 -6.22 13.22 10.28
N ALA A 398 -7.23 13.63 9.51
CA ALA A 398 -7.24 13.42 8.07
C ALA A 398 -7.36 14.74 7.29
N GLU A 399 -6.77 14.80 6.10
CA GLU A 399 -7.09 15.85 5.12
C GLU A 399 -8.50 15.63 4.55
N PRO A 400 -9.25 16.71 4.19
CA PRO A 400 -10.54 16.58 3.54
C PRO A 400 -10.51 15.68 2.31
N LYS A 401 -11.46 14.76 2.22
CA LYS A 401 -11.64 13.83 1.09
C LYS A 401 -10.48 12.85 0.85
N ALA A 402 -9.56 12.72 1.78
CA ALA A 402 -8.55 11.68 1.73
C ALA A 402 -9.21 10.31 1.66
N LEU A 403 -8.68 9.43 0.80
CA LEU A 403 -9.11 8.04 0.71
C LEU A 403 -8.54 7.26 1.89
N ILE A 404 -9.42 6.73 2.74
CA ILE A 404 -9.07 5.97 3.95
C ILE A 404 -9.80 4.64 3.90
N GLY A 405 -9.08 3.52 3.82
CA GLY A 405 -9.73 2.22 3.78
C GLY A 405 -8.76 1.07 4.03
N PHE A 406 -9.30 -0.05 4.50
CA PHE A 406 -8.53 -1.28 4.64
C PHE A 406 -8.42 -2.00 3.30
N ALA A 407 -9.54 -2.27 2.65
CA ALA A 407 -9.58 -2.90 1.34
C ALA A 407 -9.80 -1.88 0.22
N GLY A 408 -9.15 -2.08 -0.93
CA GLY A 408 -9.39 -1.22 -2.09
C GLY A 408 -10.84 -1.31 -2.59
N ARG A 409 -11.44 -0.18 -3.02
CA ARG A 409 -12.83 -0.11 -3.50
C ARG A 409 -13.17 -1.20 -4.54
N ARG A 410 -12.26 -1.48 -5.49
CA ARG A 410 -12.46 -2.54 -6.48
C ARG A 410 -12.57 -3.92 -5.84
N VAL A 411 -11.73 -4.23 -4.86
CA VAL A 411 -11.76 -5.53 -4.15
C VAL A 411 -13.08 -5.69 -3.42
N ILE A 412 -13.58 -4.63 -2.77
CA ILE A 412 -14.87 -4.66 -2.09
C ILE A 412 -16.00 -4.88 -3.11
N GLN A 413 -16.04 -4.10 -4.20
CA GLN A 413 -17.07 -4.23 -5.24
C GLN A 413 -17.10 -5.63 -5.87
N ASP A 414 -15.93 -6.21 -6.14
CA ASP A 414 -15.81 -7.56 -6.67
C ASP A 414 -16.30 -8.62 -5.66
N THR A 415 -16.12 -8.36 -4.35
CA THR A 415 -16.53 -9.27 -3.26
C THR A 415 -18.03 -9.21 -3.02
N ILE A 416 -18.60 -8.02 -2.85
CA ILE A 416 -20.03 -7.85 -2.53
C ILE A 416 -20.91 -7.74 -3.77
N ARG A 417 -20.32 -7.55 -4.97
CA ARG A 417 -21.00 -7.38 -6.27
C ARG A 417 -22.03 -6.23 -6.25
N GLN A 418 -21.71 -5.14 -5.54
CA GLN A 418 -22.55 -3.96 -5.43
C GLN A 418 -21.72 -2.70 -5.71
N GLU A 419 -22.36 -1.66 -6.21
CA GLU A 419 -21.74 -0.35 -6.35
C GLU A 419 -21.61 0.32 -4.97
N LEU A 420 -20.45 0.91 -4.72
CA LEU A 420 -20.16 1.62 -3.47
C LEU A 420 -20.55 3.09 -3.59
N PRO A 421 -21.10 3.72 -2.54
CA PRO A 421 -21.37 5.15 -2.50
C PRO A 421 -20.13 5.97 -2.86
N LYS A 422 -20.33 7.18 -3.42
CA LYS A 422 -19.21 8.05 -3.82
C LYS A 422 -18.36 8.49 -2.63
N GLU A 423 -19.00 8.78 -1.53
CA GLU A 423 -18.38 9.24 -0.27
C GLU A 423 -17.79 8.09 0.56
N PHE A 424 -18.00 6.84 0.17
CA PHE A 424 -17.46 5.68 0.87
C PHE A 424 -15.92 5.72 0.93
N GLN A 425 -15.34 5.41 2.08
CA GLN A 425 -13.91 5.46 2.35
C GLN A 425 -13.26 6.86 2.20
N THR A 426 -14.03 7.94 2.34
CA THR A 426 -13.46 9.29 2.45
C THR A 426 -13.16 9.63 3.91
N ALA A 427 -12.38 10.70 4.15
CA ALA A 427 -12.14 11.22 5.50
C ALA A 427 -13.44 11.57 6.22
N GLU A 428 -14.41 12.15 5.49
CA GLU A 428 -15.75 12.49 6.00
C GLU A 428 -16.50 11.23 6.44
N PHE A 429 -16.46 10.18 5.63
CA PHE A 429 -17.01 8.87 6.00
C PHE A 429 -16.34 8.31 7.25
N ALA A 430 -15.02 8.37 7.33
CA ALA A 430 -14.27 7.87 8.48
C ALA A 430 -14.60 8.66 9.77
N LEU A 431 -14.78 9.98 9.68
CA LEU A 431 -15.19 10.83 10.80
C LEU A 431 -16.62 10.51 11.25
N GLU A 432 -17.56 10.36 10.31
CA GLU A 432 -18.95 10.01 10.61
C GLU A 432 -19.06 8.66 11.33
N HIS A 433 -18.19 7.71 10.99
CA HIS A 433 -18.15 6.39 11.63
C HIS A 433 -17.24 6.33 12.87
N GLY A 434 -16.66 7.47 13.30
CA GLY A 434 -15.82 7.55 14.50
C GLY A 434 -14.49 6.82 14.38
N LEU A 435 -13.95 6.72 13.16
CA LEU A 435 -12.69 6.05 12.89
C LEU A 435 -11.49 6.99 12.97
N ILE A 436 -11.71 8.30 12.93
CA ILE A 436 -10.70 9.35 13.06
C ILE A 436 -11.23 10.46 13.99
N ASP A 437 -10.32 11.28 14.51
CA ASP A 437 -10.67 12.32 15.49
C ASP A 437 -11.09 13.64 14.85
N ALA A 438 -10.44 14.02 13.74
CA ALA A 438 -10.70 15.31 13.09
C ALA A 438 -10.37 15.29 11.61
N ILE A 439 -11.05 16.18 10.85
CA ILE A 439 -10.66 16.56 9.51
C ILE A 439 -10.12 17.98 9.57
N VAL A 440 -8.87 18.15 9.15
CA VAL A 440 -8.18 19.44 9.18
C VAL A 440 -7.74 19.84 7.79
N HIS A 441 -8.10 21.05 7.38
CA HIS A 441 -7.67 21.59 6.11
C HIS A 441 -6.14 21.81 6.11
N ARG A 442 -5.49 21.54 5.00
CA ARG A 442 -4.03 21.58 4.89
C ARG A 442 -3.41 22.89 5.35
N ALA A 443 -4.05 24.02 5.05
CA ALA A 443 -3.60 25.34 5.47
C ALA A 443 -3.57 25.52 7.01
N ASP A 444 -4.43 24.80 7.74
CA ASP A 444 -4.56 24.89 9.20
C ASP A 444 -3.74 23.84 9.95
N LEU A 445 -3.26 22.81 9.21
CA LEU A 445 -2.68 21.60 9.79
C LEU A 445 -1.43 21.88 10.66
N ARG A 446 -0.56 22.81 10.21
CA ARG A 446 0.61 23.22 11.00
C ARG A 446 0.22 23.86 12.33
N GLY A 447 -0.83 24.70 12.32
CA GLY A 447 -1.34 25.36 13.51
C GLY A 447 -1.96 24.37 14.50
N GLU A 448 -2.77 23.43 14.02
CA GLU A 448 -3.40 22.39 14.84
C GLU A 448 -2.38 21.43 15.44
N LEU A 449 -1.36 21.01 14.67
CA LEU A 449 -0.29 20.18 15.21
C LEU A 449 0.55 20.93 16.24
N ALA A 450 0.82 22.22 16.05
CA ALA A 450 1.49 23.04 17.05
C ALA A 450 0.68 23.13 18.35
N ASN A 451 -0.63 23.30 18.24
CA ASN A 451 -1.55 23.31 19.39
C ASN A 451 -1.55 21.96 20.14
N LEU A 452 -1.66 20.83 19.43
CA LEU A 452 -1.61 19.50 20.02
C LEU A 452 -0.27 19.23 20.73
N LEU A 453 0.86 19.61 20.11
CA LEU A 453 2.19 19.49 20.70
C LEU A 453 2.27 20.31 22.01
N ALA A 454 1.76 21.53 22.01
CA ALA A 454 1.75 22.40 23.20
C ALA A 454 0.87 21.83 24.33
N LEU A 455 -0.31 21.30 24.00
CA LEU A 455 -1.22 20.68 24.97
C LEU A 455 -0.60 19.43 25.61
N CYS A 456 0.03 18.58 24.83
CA CYS A 456 0.71 17.38 25.33
C CYS A 456 1.93 17.73 26.20
N ALA A 457 2.71 18.75 25.81
CA ALA A 457 3.82 19.24 26.59
C ALA A 457 3.37 19.81 27.95
N ALA A 458 2.28 20.56 27.98
CA ALA A 458 1.70 21.11 29.21
C ALA A 458 1.18 19.99 30.15
N GLY A 459 0.54 18.95 29.61
CA GLY A 459 0.09 17.77 30.36
C GLY A 459 1.23 16.98 31.00
N SER A 460 2.36 16.91 30.34
CA SER A 460 3.59 16.23 30.81
C SER A 460 4.28 16.97 31.95
N CYS A 461 4.11 18.28 32.07
CA CYS A 461 4.71 19.10 33.12
C CYS A 461 4.17 18.73 34.54
N GLY A 462 2.98 18.15 34.65
CA GLY A 462 2.40 17.65 35.90
C GLY A 462 2.82 16.23 36.30
N ARG A 463 3.24 15.41 35.35
CA ARG A 463 3.87 14.11 35.58
C ARG A 463 5.35 14.27 35.27
N LYS A 464 6.24 13.96 36.21
CA LYS A 464 7.71 14.03 36.07
C LYS A 464 8.31 13.13 34.98
N THR A 465 7.73 13.13 33.81
CA THR A 465 8.30 12.58 32.58
C THR A 465 8.93 13.76 31.85
N SER A 466 10.23 13.86 31.88
CA SER A 466 10.97 14.91 31.21
C SER A 466 10.84 14.73 29.70
N PHE A 467 9.95 15.45 29.04
CA PHE A 467 10.21 15.87 27.66
C PHE A 467 11.57 16.55 27.69
N GLY A 468 12.54 15.98 27.02
CA GLY A 468 13.93 16.40 26.88
C GLY A 468 14.32 17.79 27.38
N ALA A 469 14.23 18.01 28.68
CA ALA A 469 14.61 19.28 29.31
C ALA A 469 16.11 19.58 29.29
N SER A 470 16.91 18.73 28.65
CA SER A 470 18.36 18.90 28.53
C SER A 470 18.79 19.84 27.42
N GLY A 471 17.88 20.33 26.59
CA GLY A 471 18.18 21.24 25.47
C GLY A 471 17.52 22.61 25.53
N LEU A 472 16.71 22.91 26.57
CA LEU A 472 16.03 24.20 26.68
C LEU A 472 17.00 25.25 27.29
N GLY A 473 17.97 25.69 26.48
CA GLY A 473 18.73 26.91 26.73
C GLY A 473 17.85 28.16 26.57
N ARG A 474 18.39 29.35 26.90
CA ARG A 474 17.72 30.65 26.83
C ARG A 474 17.00 31.00 25.51
N GLU A 475 17.13 30.20 24.46
CA GLU A 475 16.42 30.36 23.18
C GLU A 475 14.95 29.90 23.21
N SER A 476 14.55 29.05 24.15
CA SER A 476 13.15 28.57 24.26
C SER A 476 12.14 29.65 24.66
N VAL A 477 12.61 30.78 25.23
CA VAL A 477 11.74 31.93 25.55
C VAL A 477 11.29 32.66 24.27
N ARG A 478 12.10 32.63 23.21
CA ARG A 478 11.70 33.20 21.91
C ARG A 478 10.63 32.32 21.20
N GLY A 479 10.78 31.00 21.23
CA GLY A 479 9.79 30.08 20.66
C GLY A 479 8.40 30.21 21.28
N VAL A 480 8.30 30.48 22.57
CA VAL A 480 7.00 30.71 23.25
C VAL A 480 6.37 32.05 22.80
N SER A 481 7.16 33.09 22.47
CA SER A 481 6.58 34.32 21.93
C SER A 481 6.11 34.14 20.47
N GLU A 482 6.81 33.39 19.66
CA GLU A 482 6.43 33.07 18.28
C GLU A 482 5.24 32.12 18.25
N LEU A 483 5.16 31.15 19.17
CA LEU A 483 3.98 30.29 19.38
C LEU A 483 2.76 31.12 19.75
N ARG A 484 2.94 32.11 20.67
CA ARG A 484 1.90 33.03 21.08
C ARG A 484 1.37 33.88 19.92
N ASP A 485 2.25 34.27 19.00
CA ASP A 485 1.88 35.07 17.82
C ASP A 485 1.22 34.20 16.74
N ALA A 486 1.66 32.96 16.57
CA ALA A 486 1.03 31.99 15.67
C ALA A 486 -0.35 31.50 16.19
N LEU A 487 -0.50 31.32 17.50
CA LEU A 487 -1.75 30.96 18.16
C LEU A 487 -2.69 32.16 18.36
N ALA A 488 -2.20 33.40 18.24
CA ALA A 488 -3.04 34.62 18.32
C ALA A 488 -4.05 34.74 17.17
N ALA A 489 -3.83 33.97 16.10
CA ALA A 489 -4.80 33.83 15.01
C ALA A 489 -6.00 32.90 15.36
N HIS A 490 -5.93 32.13 16.47
CA HIS A 490 -6.99 31.23 16.90
C HIS A 490 -7.53 31.62 18.29
N PRO A 491 -8.75 32.22 18.39
CA PRO A 491 -9.30 32.75 19.65
C PRO A 491 -9.41 31.73 20.80
N SER A 492 -9.73 30.48 20.49
CA SER A 492 -9.90 29.42 21.50
C SER A 492 -8.57 28.89 22.08
N ALA A 493 -7.47 28.97 21.30
CA ALA A 493 -6.14 28.56 21.76
C ALA A 493 -5.51 29.59 22.70
N ARG A 494 -5.89 30.85 22.54
CA ARG A 494 -5.41 31.97 23.37
C ARG A 494 -5.86 31.87 24.83
N GLU A 495 -7.13 31.52 25.08
CA GLU A 495 -7.66 31.31 26.43
C GLU A 495 -6.99 30.11 27.14
N CYS A 496 -6.73 29.02 26.42
CA CYS A 496 -6.02 27.85 26.96
C CYS A 496 -4.57 28.16 27.33
N LEU A 497 -3.87 28.97 26.50
CA LEU A 497 -2.48 29.36 26.78
C LEU A 497 -2.36 30.28 27.99
N GLU A 498 -3.26 31.22 28.15
CA GLU A 498 -3.31 32.12 29.30
C GLU A 498 -3.61 31.35 30.61
N GLY A 499 -4.47 30.30 30.54
CA GLY A 499 -4.74 29.40 31.67
C GLY A 499 -3.53 28.52 32.02
N ALA A 500 -2.79 28.01 31.04
CA ALA A 500 -1.61 27.17 31.27
C ALA A 500 -0.42 27.96 31.81
N VAL A 501 -0.23 29.21 31.39
CA VAL A 501 0.82 30.10 31.90
C VAL A 501 0.50 30.57 33.33
N ALA A 502 -0.76 30.75 33.66
CA ALA A 502 -1.20 31.11 35.02
C ALA A 502 -1.04 29.95 36.01
N SER A 503 -1.24 28.69 35.57
CA SER A 503 -1.09 27.49 36.42
C SER A 503 0.37 27.06 36.63
N ALA A 504 1.28 27.49 35.80
CA ALA A 504 2.72 27.18 35.86
C ALA A 504 3.47 28.16 36.80
N GLY A 505 2.89 28.58 37.90
CA GLY A 505 3.35 29.50 38.95
C GLY A 505 4.81 29.92 38.84
N GLY A 506 5.01 31.22 38.81
CA GLY A 506 6.21 31.98 38.54
C GLY A 506 7.54 31.36 38.96
N SER A 507 8.51 31.63 38.13
CA SER A 507 9.87 31.16 37.95
C SER A 507 10.85 31.16 39.13
N GLU A 508 10.55 30.66 40.33
CA GLU A 508 11.54 30.71 41.44
C GLU A 508 11.94 29.37 42.09
N ASN A 509 11.49 28.22 41.69
CA ASN A 509 11.82 26.96 42.36
C ASN A 509 12.31 25.82 41.45
N VAL A 510 13.36 26.07 40.67
CA VAL A 510 14.13 24.97 40.05
C VAL A 510 15.61 25.04 40.54
N ARG A 511 15.85 24.57 41.74
CA ARG A 511 17.20 24.21 42.19
C ARG A 511 17.22 22.77 42.66
N SER A 512 18.11 21.99 41.95
CA SER A 512 18.64 20.65 42.23
C SER A 512 17.92 19.45 41.62
N ALA A 513 18.28 19.12 40.37
CA ALA A 513 18.05 17.82 39.76
C ALA A 513 18.81 16.65 40.42
N GLU A 514 19.79 16.90 41.23
CA GLU A 514 20.61 15.88 41.92
C GLU A 514 19.97 15.27 43.16
N SER A 515 19.15 16.03 43.88
CA SER A 515 18.42 15.51 45.06
C SER A 515 17.30 14.55 44.67
N LEU A 516 16.72 14.66 43.45
CA LEU A 516 15.66 13.78 42.93
C LEU A 516 16.19 12.43 42.43
N ARG A 517 17.40 12.38 41.86
CA ARG A 517 18.07 11.12 41.48
C ARG A 517 18.43 10.24 42.66
N SER A 518 18.77 10.80 43.78
CA SER A 518 19.10 10.05 44.99
C SER A 518 17.87 9.47 45.68
N ALA A 519 16.75 10.19 45.69
CA ALA A 519 15.47 9.72 46.23
C ALA A 519 14.87 8.57 45.41
N PHE A 520 15.04 8.60 44.10
CA PHE A 520 14.54 7.56 43.20
C PHE A 520 15.31 6.22 43.36
N ARG A 521 16.64 6.26 43.49
CA ARG A 521 17.46 5.05 43.79
C ARG A 521 17.13 4.41 45.14
N ALA A 522 16.79 5.22 46.15
CA ALA A 522 16.45 4.72 47.48
C ALA A 522 15.06 4.08 47.54
N ALA A 523 14.10 4.50 46.74
CA ALA A 523 12.76 3.93 46.68
C ALA A 523 12.75 2.55 45.99
N PHE A 524 13.56 2.38 44.93
CA PHE A 524 13.63 1.11 44.16
C PHE A 524 14.38 -0.02 44.87
N SER A 525 15.30 0.31 45.80
CA SER A 525 16.07 -0.71 46.56
C SER A 525 15.32 -1.39 47.72
N ARG A 526 14.09 -0.94 48.03
CA ARG A 526 13.32 -1.44 49.19
C ARG A 526 12.14 -2.37 48.85
N MET A 527 11.92 -2.74 47.59
CA MET A 527 10.89 -3.73 47.28
C MET A 527 11.40 -5.16 47.47
N PRO A 528 10.71 -5.99 48.29
CA PRO A 528 11.12 -7.39 48.51
C PRO A 528 10.81 -8.21 47.23
N ARG A 529 11.86 -8.87 46.72
CA ARG A 529 11.72 -9.84 45.62
C ARG A 529 11.08 -11.12 46.16
N PRO A 530 10.00 -11.65 45.58
CA PRO A 530 9.44 -12.93 46.01
C PRO A 530 10.32 -14.06 45.50
N ARG A 531 11.02 -14.73 46.42
CA ARG A 531 11.72 -16.01 46.17
C ARG A 531 10.70 -17.13 46.26
N LYS A 532 10.16 -17.61 45.09
CA LYS A 532 9.47 -18.91 45.06
C LYS A 532 10.48 -20.05 45.04
N LYS A 533 10.49 -20.87 46.05
CA LYS A 533 11.20 -22.18 46.06
C LYS A 533 10.37 -23.14 45.19
N GLN A 534 10.95 -23.58 44.06
CA GLN A 534 10.35 -24.64 43.23
C GLN A 534 10.38 -25.99 43.99
N SER A 535 9.27 -26.74 43.97
CA SER A 535 9.16 -28.03 44.58
C SER A 535 9.95 -29.14 43.84
N ALA A 536 10.44 -30.15 44.51
CA ALA A 536 11.17 -31.26 43.89
C ALA A 536 10.33 -32.04 42.87
N TRP A 537 8.99 -31.97 42.99
CA TRP A 537 8.03 -32.59 42.08
C TRP A 537 7.95 -31.81 40.75
N GLU A 538 7.95 -30.47 40.75
CA GLU A 538 7.95 -29.65 39.55
C GLU A 538 9.20 -29.86 38.67
N ARG A 539 10.35 -30.15 39.30
CA ARG A 539 11.58 -30.49 38.59
C ARG A 539 11.50 -31.84 37.88
N ARG A 540 10.99 -32.91 38.53
CA ARG A 540 10.87 -34.23 37.92
C ARG A 540 9.86 -34.27 36.77
N SER A 541 8.73 -33.61 36.89
CA SER A 541 7.72 -33.50 35.83
C SER A 541 8.27 -32.76 34.62
N ARG A 542 9.11 -31.73 34.82
CA ARG A 542 9.78 -30.97 33.74
C ARG A 542 10.78 -31.83 32.97
N GLU A 543 11.62 -32.62 33.69
CA GLU A 543 12.61 -33.49 33.06
C GLU A 543 11.98 -34.62 32.23
N GLU A 544 10.87 -35.17 32.67
CA GLU A 544 10.19 -36.26 31.96
C GLU A 544 9.42 -35.76 30.75
N SER A 545 8.76 -34.62 30.84
CA SER A 545 8.12 -33.96 29.68
C SER A 545 9.16 -33.48 28.67
N SER A 546 10.29 -32.94 29.13
CA SER A 546 11.38 -32.51 28.25
C SER A 546 12.03 -33.66 27.50
N ARG A 547 12.22 -34.84 28.15
CA ARG A 547 12.79 -36.01 27.50
C ARG A 547 11.86 -36.64 26.46
N ARG A 548 10.55 -36.70 26.72
CA ARG A 548 9.56 -37.20 25.75
C ARG A 548 9.42 -36.26 24.56
N LEU A 549 9.45 -34.94 24.79
CA LEU A 549 9.37 -33.94 23.73
C LEU A 549 10.69 -33.83 22.96
N ALA A 550 11.85 -33.95 23.64
CA ALA A 550 13.15 -34.01 22.96
C ALA A 550 13.24 -35.21 22.01
N ALA A 551 12.66 -36.36 22.38
CA ALA A 551 12.58 -37.53 21.49
C ALA A 551 11.66 -37.30 20.28
N LEU A 552 10.61 -36.47 20.41
CA LEU A 552 9.73 -36.09 19.31
C LEU A 552 10.28 -34.94 18.45
N LEU A 553 11.11 -34.04 19.03
CA LEU A 553 11.70 -32.89 18.37
C LEU A 553 13.13 -33.13 17.85
N THR A 554 13.76 -34.28 18.15
CA THR A 554 15.05 -34.71 17.61
C THR A 554 14.94 -35.53 16.33
N THR A 555 13.78 -35.67 15.74
CA THR A 555 13.68 -36.05 14.34
C THR A 555 14.37 -34.95 13.52
N PRO A 556 15.44 -35.24 12.75
CA PRO A 556 16.21 -34.21 12.09
C PRO A 556 15.33 -33.41 11.16
N VAL A 557 15.38 -32.08 11.30
CA VAL A 557 14.93 -31.17 10.25
C VAL A 557 15.62 -31.63 8.98
N ARG A 558 14.90 -32.20 8.03
CA ARG A 558 15.46 -32.58 6.73
C ARG A 558 15.98 -31.32 6.06
N ASN A 559 17.29 -31.28 5.83
CA ASN A 559 17.90 -30.23 5.05
C ASN A 559 17.32 -30.24 3.64
N ALA A 560 17.11 -29.08 3.06
CA ALA A 560 16.54 -28.89 1.73
C ALA A 560 17.28 -29.64 0.59
N ASP A 561 18.48 -30.15 0.85
CA ASP A 561 19.31 -30.88 -0.12
C ASP A 561 18.94 -32.36 -0.34
N GLU A 562 18.00 -32.92 0.46
CA GLU A 562 17.56 -34.33 0.34
C GLU A 562 16.26 -34.50 -0.47
N THR A 563 15.75 -33.47 -1.15
CA THR A 563 14.53 -33.52 -1.94
C THR A 563 14.72 -34.09 -3.34
N GLY A 564 15.28 -35.30 -3.43
CA GLY A 564 15.13 -36.14 -4.63
C GLY A 564 13.81 -36.86 -4.58
N ALA A 565 12.87 -36.58 -5.49
CA ALA A 565 11.58 -37.20 -5.79
C ALA A 565 10.31 -36.65 -5.12
N ASP A 566 10.34 -35.99 -3.96
CA ASP A 566 9.13 -35.39 -3.33
C ASP A 566 8.91 -33.91 -3.68
N GLY A 567 9.72 -33.32 -4.54
CA GLY A 567 9.67 -31.88 -4.86
C GLY A 567 8.35 -31.38 -5.47
N ALA A 568 7.50 -32.26 -5.98
CA ALA A 568 6.19 -31.87 -6.54
C ALA A 568 5.10 -31.68 -5.46
N GLN A 569 5.19 -32.39 -4.31
CA GLN A 569 4.20 -32.27 -3.23
C GLN A 569 4.47 -31.07 -2.31
N ASN A 570 5.71 -30.59 -2.23
CA ASN A 570 6.10 -29.42 -1.44
C ASN A 570 6.12 -28.10 -2.23
N SER A 571 5.57 -28.07 -3.43
CA SER A 571 5.43 -26.78 -4.14
C SER A 571 4.50 -25.83 -3.37
N ALA A 572 4.77 -24.52 -3.44
CA ALA A 572 3.93 -23.52 -2.76
C ALA A 572 2.44 -23.64 -3.18
N TRP A 573 2.17 -23.96 -4.46
CA TRP A 573 0.82 -24.16 -4.94
C TRP A 573 0.17 -25.43 -4.37
N ALA A 574 0.92 -26.53 -4.22
CA ALA A 574 0.41 -27.76 -3.59
C ALA A 574 0.04 -27.48 -2.12
N SER A 575 0.88 -26.73 -1.38
CA SER A 575 0.56 -26.31 -0.02
C SER A 575 -0.74 -25.48 0.05
N VAL A 576 -0.94 -24.55 -0.89
CA VAL A 576 -2.20 -23.79 -1.00
C VAL A 576 -3.42 -24.71 -1.17
N GLN A 577 -3.31 -25.72 -2.05
CA GLN A 577 -4.40 -26.67 -2.28
C GLN A 577 -4.68 -27.51 -1.04
N ILE A 578 -3.64 -27.99 -0.35
CA ILE A 578 -3.77 -28.78 0.90
C ILE A 578 -4.32 -27.91 2.04
N ALA A 579 -3.87 -26.67 2.20
CA ALA A 579 -4.39 -25.73 3.20
C ALA A 579 -5.89 -25.44 3.01
N ARG A 580 -6.37 -25.52 1.77
CA ARG A 580 -7.77 -25.30 1.37
C ARG A 580 -8.61 -26.57 1.30
N ASP A 581 -8.02 -27.74 1.56
CA ASP A 581 -8.76 -29.00 1.57
C ASP A 581 -9.93 -28.91 2.54
N VAL A 582 -11.11 -29.31 2.06
CA VAL A 582 -12.35 -29.29 2.86
C VAL A 582 -12.33 -30.25 4.04
N HIS A 583 -11.47 -31.25 4.00
CA HIS A 583 -11.29 -32.24 5.07
C HIS A 583 -10.18 -31.86 6.06
N ARG A 584 -9.46 -30.77 5.81
CA ARG A 584 -8.44 -30.27 6.74
C ARG A 584 -9.09 -29.92 8.08
N PRO A 585 -8.54 -30.38 9.22
CA PRO A 585 -9.07 -30.05 10.53
C PRO A 585 -9.06 -28.53 10.73
N THR A 586 -10.17 -27.98 11.20
CA THR A 586 -10.32 -26.56 11.49
C THR A 586 -9.78 -26.22 12.87
N SER A 587 -9.63 -24.94 13.20
CA SER A 587 -9.15 -24.50 14.51
C SER A 587 -9.97 -25.04 15.67
N MET A 588 -11.28 -25.32 15.51
CA MET A 588 -12.11 -25.96 16.53
C MET A 588 -11.69 -27.39 16.83
N HIS A 589 -11.17 -28.14 15.85
CA HIS A 589 -10.62 -29.45 16.08
C HIS A 589 -9.39 -29.39 16.99
N TYR A 590 -8.43 -28.49 16.64
CA TYR A 590 -7.22 -28.27 17.46
C TYR A 590 -7.59 -27.78 18.86
N LEU A 591 -8.49 -26.82 18.98
CA LEU A 591 -8.92 -26.27 20.25
C LEU A 591 -9.50 -27.39 21.15
N ARG A 592 -10.38 -28.23 20.63
CA ARG A 592 -10.97 -29.35 21.40
C ARG A 592 -9.96 -30.40 21.79
N SER A 593 -9.01 -30.72 20.89
CA SER A 593 -7.96 -31.72 21.17
C SER A 593 -6.87 -31.20 22.10
N MET A 594 -6.65 -29.89 22.17
CA MET A 594 -5.59 -29.27 22.95
C MET A 594 -6.04 -28.84 24.34
N THR A 595 -7.32 -28.47 24.52
CA THR A 595 -7.81 -27.84 25.75
C THR A 595 -8.74 -28.72 26.54
N ASP A 596 -8.65 -28.65 27.87
CA ASP A 596 -9.60 -29.19 28.81
C ASP A 596 -10.41 -28.04 29.46
N GLY A 597 -11.71 -28.23 29.64
CA GLY A 597 -12.58 -27.30 30.33
C GLY A 597 -12.61 -25.88 29.70
N PHE A 598 -12.62 -25.82 28.37
CA PHE A 598 -12.66 -24.57 27.65
C PHE A 598 -13.98 -23.81 27.86
N PHE A 599 -13.88 -22.55 28.27
CA PHE A 599 -15.01 -21.64 28.44
C PHE A 599 -14.94 -20.56 27.39
N GLU A 600 -15.82 -20.60 26.39
CA GLU A 600 -15.90 -19.63 25.31
C GLU A 600 -16.44 -18.29 25.79
N LEU A 601 -15.83 -17.21 25.31
CA LEU A 601 -16.20 -15.83 25.58
C LEU A 601 -16.72 -15.17 24.31
N HIS A 602 -17.99 -14.84 24.27
CA HIS A 602 -18.65 -14.28 23.11
C HIS A 602 -18.61 -12.75 23.10
N GLY A 603 -18.61 -12.18 21.90
CA GLY A 603 -18.82 -10.76 21.60
C GLY A 603 -17.67 -9.82 21.99
N ASP A 604 -17.64 -8.68 21.30
CA ASP A 604 -16.72 -7.60 21.60
C ASP A 604 -17.19 -6.66 22.74
N ARG A 605 -18.42 -6.79 23.18
CA ARG A 605 -19.10 -5.90 24.16
C ARG A 605 -19.28 -4.46 23.68
N ALA A 606 -19.16 -4.21 22.39
CA ALA A 606 -19.36 -2.92 21.76
C ALA A 606 -20.45 -2.97 20.68
N PHE A 607 -20.40 -3.99 19.81
CA PHE A 607 -21.33 -4.13 18.69
C PHE A 607 -21.97 -5.52 18.61
N ALA A 608 -21.17 -6.58 18.40
CA ALA A 608 -21.71 -7.93 18.18
C ALA A 608 -20.70 -9.03 18.52
N ASP A 609 -21.11 -10.29 18.32
CA ASP A 609 -20.21 -11.43 18.26
C ASP A 609 -19.85 -11.75 16.81
N ASP A 610 -18.65 -12.27 16.59
CA ASP A 610 -18.18 -12.76 15.30
C ASP A 610 -17.82 -14.25 15.40
N GLY A 611 -18.53 -15.07 14.64
CA GLY A 611 -18.33 -16.51 14.60
C GLY A 611 -17.01 -16.95 13.95
N ALA A 612 -16.34 -16.07 13.18
CA ALA A 612 -15.03 -16.36 12.60
C ALA A 612 -13.90 -16.35 13.65
N ILE A 613 -14.14 -15.80 14.83
CA ILE A 613 -13.23 -15.87 15.98
C ILE A 613 -13.88 -16.66 17.10
N VAL A 614 -13.22 -17.71 17.57
CA VAL A 614 -13.53 -18.41 18.80
C VAL A 614 -12.50 -18.03 19.84
N ALA A 615 -12.90 -17.44 20.93
CA ALA A 615 -11.98 -16.97 21.96
C ALA A 615 -12.49 -17.34 23.37
N GLY A 616 -11.59 -17.69 24.26
CA GLY A 616 -11.98 -18.10 25.61
C GLY A 616 -10.79 -18.47 26.47
N ILE A 617 -11.08 -19.08 27.62
CA ILE A 617 -10.08 -19.58 28.57
C ILE A 617 -10.28 -21.06 28.84
N GLY A 618 -9.18 -21.77 29.01
CA GLY A 618 -9.21 -23.22 29.23
C GLY A 618 -7.87 -23.71 29.77
N TRP A 619 -7.73 -25.02 29.86
CA TRP A 619 -6.49 -25.64 30.32
C TRP A 619 -5.75 -26.31 29.16
N ILE A 620 -4.47 -26.03 28.98
CA ILE A 620 -3.58 -26.81 28.14
C ILE A 620 -2.58 -27.52 29.06
N GLY A 621 -2.73 -28.82 29.19
CA GLY A 621 -2.00 -29.59 30.22
C GLY A 621 -2.35 -29.10 31.62
N ARG A 622 -1.41 -28.47 32.31
CA ARG A 622 -1.60 -27.96 33.67
C ARG A 622 -1.66 -26.45 33.75
N ARG A 623 -1.68 -25.77 32.63
CA ARG A 623 -1.62 -24.32 32.56
C ARG A 623 -2.95 -23.76 32.09
N ALA A 624 -3.52 -22.84 32.87
CA ALA A 624 -4.63 -22.03 32.39
C ALA A 624 -4.11 -21.06 31.34
N VAL A 625 -4.80 -20.99 30.23
CA VAL A 625 -4.45 -20.15 29.05
C VAL A 625 -5.67 -19.46 28.49
N ALA A 626 -5.48 -18.34 27.81
CA ALA A 626 -6.44 -17.80 26.86
C ALA A 626 -6.14 -18.38 25.47
N VAL A 627 -7.18 -18.84 24.79
CA VAL A 627 -7.06 -19.32 23.41
C VAL A 627 -7.91 -18.45 22.49
N ILE A 628 -7.35 -18.03 21.38
CA ILE A 628 -7.99 -17.25 20.33
C ILE A 628 -7.77 -17.96 19.01
N ALA A 629 -8.85 -18.33 18.33
CA ALA A 629 -8.79 -19.17 17.14
C ALA A 629 -9.59 -18.55 16.00
N GLN A 630 -9.00 -18.41 14.83
CA GLN A 630 -9.73 -18.13 13.60
C GLN A 630 -10.36 -19.44 13.11
N GLU A 631 -11.65 -19.43 12.82
CA GLU A 631 -12.42 -20.64 12.56
C GLU A 631 -13.21 -20.53 11.26
N LYS A 632 -12.91 -21.42 10.29
CA LYS A 632 -13.57 -21.46 8.98
C LYS A 632 -14.93 -22.19 8.99
N GLY A 633 -15.10 -23.13 9.88
CA GLY A 633 -16.23 -24.08 9.88
C GLY A 633 -15.94 -25.37 9.10
N ALA A 634 -16.42 -26.48 9.66
CA ALA A 634 -16.18 -27.84 9.14
C ALA A 634 -17.10 -28.23 7.99
N ASN A 635 -18.25 -27.57 7.83
CA ASN A 635 -19.24 -27.82 6.77
C ASN A 635 -19.76 -26.49 6.22
N LEU A 636 -20.54 -26.54 5.13
CA LEU A 636 -20.99 -25.34 4.44
C LEU A 636 -21.80 -24.39 5.34
N ASP A 637 -22.71 -24.92 6.16
CA ASP A 637 -23.55 -24.12 7.05
C ASP A 637 -22.72 -23.42 8.13
N GLU A 638 -21.72 -24.11 8.66
CA GLU A 638 -20.76 -23.49 9.60
C GLU A 638 -19.87 -22.47 8.90
N ARG A 639 -19.41 -22.75 7.69
CA ARG A 639 -18.61 -21.79 6.92
C ARG A 639 -19.36 -20.50 6.66
N ILE A 640 -20.63 -20.58 6.30
CA ILE A 640 -21.48 -19.40 6.10
C ILE A 640 -21.61 -18.62 7.43
N ARG A 641 -21.94 -19.30 8.54
CA ARG A 641 -22.09 -18.67 9.87
C ARG A 641 -20.79 -18.04 10.38
N ARG A 642 -19.65 -18.57 9.97
CA ARG A 642 -18.31 -18.13 10.37
C ARG A 642 -17.64 -17.27 9.30
N ASN A 643 -18.42 -16.74 8.37
CA ASN A 643 -17.93 -15.90 7.28
C ASN A 643 -16.69 -16.47 6.59
N PHE A 644 -16.67 -17.81 6.36
CA PHE A 644 -15.55 -18.55 5.77
C PHE A 644 -14.20 -18.34 6.47
N GLY A 645 -14.22 -18.03 7.75
CA GLY A 645 -13.02 -17.74 8.54
C GLY A 645 -12.43 -16.36 8.28
N CYS A 646 -13.20 -15.44 7.68
CA CYS A 646 -12.80 -14.06 7.45
C CYS A 646 -13.37 -13.18 8.58
N PRO A 647 -12.57 -12.78 9.60
CA PRO A 647 -13.10 -12.05 10.73
C PRO A 647 -13.58 -10.65 10.37
N GLN A 648 -14.67 -10.25 11.01
CA GLN A 648 -15.20 -8.89 11.04
C GLN A 648 -14.46 -8.04 12.09
N PRO A 649 -14.65 -6.71 12.14
CA PRO A 649 -14.01 -5.86 13.16
C PRO A 649 -14.30 -6.30 14.58
N GLU A 650 -15.53 -6.74 14.87
CA GLU A 650 -15.93 -7.26 16.19
C GLU A 650 -15.20 -8.55 16.60
N GLY A 651 -14.76 -9.35 15.65
CA GLY A 651 -13.91 -10.53 15.90
C GLY A 651 -12.53 -10.12 16.43
N TYR A 652 -11.90 -9.12 15.82
CA TYR A 652 -10.63 -8.58 16.29
C TYR A 652 -10.78 -7.86 17.64
N ARG A 653 -11.85 -7.08 17.83
CA ARG A 653 -12.15 -6.46 19.14
C ARG A 653 -12.44 -7.49 20.23
N LYS A 654 -13.12 -8.60 19.90
CA LYS A 654 -13.27 -9.75 20.81
C LYS A 654 -11.91 -10.35 21.17
N SER A 655 -11.03 -10.54 20.21
CA SER A 655 -9.66 -11.03 20.43
C SER A 655 -8.91 -10.11 21.41
N LEU A 656 -8.93 -8.81 21.16
CA LEU A 656 -8.30 -7.80 22.02
C LEU A 656 -8.85 -7.85 23.45
N ARG A 657 -10.18 -7.95 23.60
CA ARG A 657 -10.83 -8.07 24.89
C ARG A 657 -10.34 -9.30 25.67
N VAL A 658 -10.17 -10.44 24.99
CA VAL A 658 -9.68 -11.68 25.61
C VAL A 658 -8.19 -11.58 25.93
N MET A 659 -7.37 -10.93 25.10
CA MET A 659 -5.96 -10.65 25.37
C MET A 659 -5.78 -9.78 26.61
N ARG A 660 -6.56 -8.71 26.76
CA ARG A 660 -6.55 -7.85 27.96
C ARG A 660 -7.01 -8.57 29.23
N LEU A 661 -7.96 -9.50 29.09
CA LEU A 661 -8.36 -10.37 30.20
C LEU A 661 -7.23 -11.33 30.58
N ALA A 662 -6.57 -11.91 29.59
CA ALA A 662 -5.42 -12.80 29.79
C ALA A 662 -4.28 -12.08 30.51
N GLU A 663 -3.91 -10.90 30.07
CA GLU A 663 -2.91 -10.03 30.72
C GLU A 663 -3.26 -9.76 32.18
N ARG A 664 -4.49 -9.34 32.44
CA ARG A 664 -4.96 -9.01 33.80
C ARG A 664 -4.85 -10.20 34.77
N PHE A 665 -5.06 -11.42 34.27
CA PHE A 665 -4.99 -12.64 35.10
C PHE A 665 -3.65 -13.40 34.96
N GLY A 666 -2.70 -12.86 34.20
CA GLY A 666 -1.40 -13.51 33.98
C GLY A 666 -1.51 -14.82 33.18
N LEU A 667 -2.52 -14.96 32.32
CA LEU A 667 -2.71 -16.14 31.48
C LEU A 667 -1.91 -15.98 30.18
N PRO A 668 -1.08 -16.96 29.78
CA PRO A 668 -0.52 -16.95 28.44
C PRO A 668 -1.61 -16.99 27.36
N VAL A 669 -1.31 -16.42 26.20
CA VAL A 669 -2.21 -16.39 25.06
C VAL A 669 -1.73 -17.39 24.00
N VAL A 670 -2.64 -18.19 23.47
CA VAL A 670 -2.42 -19.10 22.34
C VAL A 670 -3.32 -18.69 21.21
N CYS A 671 -2.74 -18.40 20.05
CA CYS A 671 -3.48 -18.07 18.84
C CYS A 671 -3.40 -19.20 17.81
N LEU A 672 -4.55 -19.65 17.32
CA LEU A 672 -4.65 -20.54 16.16
C LEU A 672 -5.10 -19.71 14.96
N VAL A 673 -4.25 -19.69 13.92
CA VAL A 673 -4.47 -18.83 12.74
C VAL A 673 -4.91 -19.70 11.57
N ASP A 674 -6.09 -19.42 11.05
CA ASP A 674 -6.64 -20.03 9.85
C ASP A 674 -7.68 -19.11 9.18
N THR A 675 -7.21 -18.21 8.36
CA THR A 675 -8.02 -17.23 7.65
C THR A 675 -7.47 -16.93 6.25
N GLN A 676 -8.35 -16.72 5.30
CA GLN A 676 -7.97 -16.18 3.98
C GLN A 676 -7.64 -14.68 4.04
N GLY A 677 -8.01 -14.01 5.13
CA GLY A 677 -7.82 -12.60 5.40
C GLY A 677 -8.98 -12.03 6.21
N ALA A 678 -8.85 -10.79 6.64
CA ALA A 678 -9.93 -10.06 7.26
C ALA A 678 -11.07 -9.82 6.25
N PHE A 679 -12.31 -9.80 6.71
CA PHE A 679 -13.45 -9.57 5.82
C PHE A 679 -13.37 -8.18 5.19
N CYS A 680 -13.45 -8.15 3.84
CA CYS A 680 -13.38 -6.93 3.05
C CYS A 680 -14.77 -6.59 2.48
N GLY A 681 -15.69 -6.22 3.34
CA GLY A 681 -17.05 -5.79 2.98
C GLY A 681 -17.32 -4.36 3.43
N LYS A 682 -18.38 -3.75 2.87
CA LYS A 682 -18.80 -2.39 3.19
C LYS A 682 -19.03 -2.21 4.69
N GLU A 683 -19.78 -3.12 5.30
CA GLU A 683 -20.09 -3.06 6.73
C GLU A 683 -18.84 -3.22 7.63
N ALA A 684 -17.83 -3.95 7.17
CA ALA A 684 -16.59 -4.07 7.93
C ALA A 684 -15.78 -2.76 7.90
N GLU A 685 -15.73 -2.08 6.76
CA GLU A 685 -15.12 -0.75 6.66
C GLU A 685 -15.86 0.27 7.54
N GLU A 686 -17.19 0.28 7.52
CA GLU A 686 -18.04 1.14 8.36
C GLU A 686 -17.78 0.95 9.86
N ARG A 687 -17.40 -0.27 10.27
CA ARG A 687 -17.11 -0.60 11.65
C ARG A 687 -15.62 -0.62 12.00
N GLY A 688 -14.75 -0.12 11.09
CA GLY A 688 -13.33 0.11 11.34
C GLY A 688 -12.47 -1.15 11.28
N GLN A 689 -12.54 -1.91 10.17
CA GLN A 689 -11.75 -3.14 9.99
C GLN A 689 -10.25 -2.90 10.17
N GLY A 690 -9.72 -1.85 9.53
CA GLY A 690 -8.30 -1.50 9.63
C GLY A 690 -7.90 -1.16 11.07
N GLY A 691 -8.69 -0.32 11.75
CA GLY A 691 -8.46 0.07 13.15
C GLY A 691 -8.47 -1.13 14.09
N ALA A 692 -9.44 -2.05 13.96
CA ALA A 692 -9.51 -3.23 14.83
C ALA A 692 -8.30 -4.17 14.67
N ILE A 693 -7.73 -4.28 13.47
CA ILE A 693 -6.47 -5.01 13.23
C ILE A 693 -5.29 -4.26 13.86
N ALA A 694 -5.22 -2.94 13.63
CA ALA A 694 -4.17 -2.08 14.18
C ALA A 694 -4.11 -2.13 15.71
N ASP A 695 -5.28 -2.10 16.38
CA ASP A 695 -5.40 -2.22 17.83
C ASP A 695 -4.88 -3.57 18.34
N ASN A 696 -5.14 -4.66 17.62
CA ASN A 696 -4.60 -5.98 17.98
C ASN A 696 -3.08 -6.01 17.87
N LEU A 697 -2.51 -5.48 16.79
CA LEU A 697 -1.06 -5.41 16.61
C LEU A 697 -0.40 -4.60 17.72
N PHE A 698 -0.95 -3.42 18.01
CA PHE A 698 -0.45 -2.57 19.08
C PHE A 698 -0.52 -3.26 20.44
N ALA A 699 -1.66 -3.85 20.77
CA ALA A 699 -1.82 -4.54 22.06
C ALA A 699 -0.92 -5.77 22.19
N MET A 700 -0.80 -6.59 21.13
CA MET A 700 0.07 -7.78 21.17
C MET A 700 1.54 -7.40 21.31
N ALA A 701 1.96 -6.27 20.74
CA ALA A 701 3.35 -5.80 20.88
C ALA A 701 3.74 -5.60 22.34
N GLY A 702 2.86 -5.01 23.16
CA GLY A 702 3.12 -4.71 24.58
C GLY A 702 2.51 -5.67 25.59
N LEU A 703 1.80 -6.73 25.16
CA LEU A 703 1.07 -7.63 26.05
C LEU A 703 2.00 -8.32 27.06
N ARG A 704 1.76 -8.16 28.33
CA ARG A 704 2.64 -8.55 29.46
C ARG A 704 2.50 -10.02 29.86
N VAL A 705 2.17 -10.89 28.93
CA VAL A 705 2.09 -12.36 29.10
C VAL A 705 2.67 -13.04 27.86
N PRO A 706 3.13 -14.30 27.95
CA PRO A 706 3.59 -15.07 26.79
C PRO A 706 2.51 -15.23 25.72
N ILE A 707 2.90 -15.12 24.46
CA ILE A 707 2.04 -15.31 23.29
C ILE A 707 2.67 -16.36 22.37
N VAL A 708 1.90 -17.38 22.01
CA VAL A 708 2.31 -18.41 21.03
C VAL A 708 1.25 -18.48 19.92
N SER A 709 1.66 -18.32 18.68
CA SER A 709 0.76 -18.43 17.52
C SER A 709 1.13 -19.61 16.63
N VAL A 710 0.12 -20.34 16.16
CA VAL A 710 0.29 -21.46 15.23
C VAL A 710 -0.64 -21.27 14.04
N LEU A 711 -0.06 -21.20 12.84
CA LEU A 711 -0.82 -21.22 11.60
C LEU A 711 -1.15 -22.68 11.26
N VAL A 712 -2.44 -23.01 11.27
CA VAL A 712 -2.92 -24.40 11.05
C VAL A 712 -3.55 -24.60 9.66
N GLY A 713 -3.69 -23.52 8.88
CA GLY A 713 -4.21 -23.54 7.53
C GLY A 713 -3.74 -22.35 6.72
N GLU A 714 -4.65 -21.47 6.32
CA GLU A 714 -4.29 -20.25 5.58
C GLU A 714 -3.99 -19.10 6.55
N GLY A 715 -2.90 -18.38 6.31
CA GLY A 715 -2.54 -17.13 6.97
C GLY A 715 -2.63 -15.97 6.00
N GLY A 716 -3.81 -15.35 5.85
CA GLY A 716 -4.06 -14.29 4.90
C GLY A 716 -3.80 -12.89 5.47
N SER A 717 -2.77 -12.20 4.96
CA SER A 717 -2.53 -10.76 5.11
C SER A 717 -2.54 -10.24 6.57
N GLY A 718 -2.92 -8.97 6.74
CA GLY A 718 -3.09 -8.34 8.07
C GLY A 718 -4.09 -9.05 8.96
N GLY A 719 -5.07 -9.77 8.37
CA GLY A 719 -6.05 -10.53 9.12
C GLY A 719 -5.45 -11.70 9.92
N ALA A 720 -4.43 -12.36 9.37
CA ALA A 720 -3.65 -13.36 10.07
C ALA A 720 -2.64 -12.73 11.03
N LEU A 721 -1.96 -11.67 10.57
CA LEU A 721 -0.93 -10.98 11.37
C LEU A 721 -1.51 -10.42 12.68
N ALA A 722 -2.76 -9.97 12.69
CA ALA A 722 -3.48 -9.49 13.88
C ALA A 722 -3.56 -10.51 15.04
N LEU A 723 -3.21 -11.78 14.78
CA LEU A 723 -3.08 -12.85 15.77
C LEU A 723 -1.71 -13.57 15.70
N ALA A 724 -0.78 -13.08 14.87
CA ALA A 724 0.53 -13.67 14.69
C ALA A 724 1.69 -12.79 15.16
N LEU A 725 1.44 -11.60 15.73
CA LEU A 725 2.44 -10.78 16.40
C LEU A 725 2.72 -11.38 17.82
N SER A 726 3.55 -12.40 17.90
CA SER A 726 3.74 -13.20 19.11
C SER A 726 5.20 -13.52 19.41
N ASP A 727 5.48 -14.04 20.62
CA ASP A 727 6.82 -14.41 21.06
C ASP A 727 7.38 -15.59 20.25
N ARG A 728 6.49 -16.51 19.87
CA ARG A 728 6.80 -17.68 19.03
C ARG A 728 5.69 -17.89 18.00
N VAL A 729 6.09 -18.10 16.76
CA VAL A 729 5.19 -18.41 15.64
C VAL A 729 5.62 -19.73 15.02
N ALA A 730 4.68 -20.66 14.85
CA ALA A 730 4.90 -21.87 14.09
C ALA A 730 3.88 -21.99 12.96
N MET A 731 4.20 -22.77 11.96
CA MET A 731 3.27 -23.16 10.89
C MET A 731 3.23 -24.69 10.80
N GLN A 732 2.06 -25.22 10.53
CA GLN A 732 1.98 -26.62 10.08
C GLN A 732 2.61 -26.73 8.69
N GLU A 733 3.10 -27.92 8.37
CA GLU A 733 3.90 -28.20 7.16
C GLU A 733 3.23 -27.73 5.86
N HIS A 734 1.93 -27.93 5.75
CA HIS A 734 1.14 -27.52 4.58
C HIS A 734 0.31 -26.26 4.81
N ALA A 735 0.51 -25.55 5.91
CA ALA A 735 -0.05 -24.22 6.09
C ALA A 735 0.65 -23.22 5.14
N VAL A 736 -0.04 -22.14 4.82
CA VAL A 736 0.49 -21.07 3.97
C VAL A 736 0.33 -19.72 4.65
N TYR A 737 1.28 -18.82 4.43
CA TYR A 737 1.21 -17.46 4.94
C TYR A 737 1.61 -16.46 3.86
N SER A 738 0.79 -15.46 3.61
CA SER A 738 1.00 -14.52 2.50
C SER A 738 0.37 -13.17 2.73
N VAL A 739 0.89 -12.16 2.03
CA VAL A 739 0.34 -10.80 2.02
C VAL A 739 -1.00 -10.72 1.27
N LEU A 740 -1.23 -11.62 0.31
CA LEU A 740 -2.42 -11.67 -0.55
C LEU A 740 -2.58 -13.10 -1.08
N SER A 741 -3.78 -13.48 -1.51
CA SER A 741 -3.95 -14.77 -2.19
C SER A 741 -3.18 -14.81 -3.52
N PRO A 742 -2.67 -15.99 -3.96
CA PRO A 742 -1.98 -16.12 -5.24
C PRO A 742 -2.81 -15.64 -6.43
N GLU A 743 -4.11 -15.88 -6.41
CA GLU A 743 -5.04 -15.42 -7.43
C GLU A 743 -5.16 -13.89 -7.47
N GLY A 744 -5.21 -13.27 -6.28
CA GLY A 744 -5.23 -11.81 -6.15
C GLY A 744 -3.92 -11.18 -6.62
N PHE A 745 -2.80 -11.79 -6.23
CA PHE A 745 -1.46 -11.37 -6.64
C PHE A 745 -1.30 -11.40 -8.17
N ALA A 746 -1.64 -12.52 -8.80
CA ALA A 746 -1.58 -12.69 -10.25
C ALA A 746 -2.51 -11.71 -10.99
N SER A 747 -3.73 -11.50 -10.46
CA SER A 747 -4.69 -10.54 -11.02
C SER A 747 -4.17 -9.09 -10.97
N ILE A 748 -3.55 -8.69 -9.88
CA ILE A 748 -3.07 -7.31 -9.71
C ILE A 748 -1.81 -7.05 -10.52
N LEU A 749 -0.78 -7.90 -10.41
CA LEU A 749 0.53 -7.66 -11.04
C LEU A 749 0.59 -8.09 -12.52
N TRP A 750 -0.07 -9.19 -12.86
CA TRP A 750 0.03 -9.77 -14.20
C TRP A 750 -1.27 -9.68 -15.01
N LYS A 751 -2.35 -9.15 -14.41
CA LYS A 751 -3.68 -9.05 -15.02
C LYS A 751 -4.26 -10.41 -15.47
N ASP A 752 -3.74 -11.50 -14.93
CA ASP A 752 -4.12 -12.86 -15.28
C ASP A 752 -4.22 -13.76 -14.03
N ARG A 753 -5.44 -14.00 -13.59
CA ARG A 753 -5.73 -14.83 -12.42
C ARG A 753 -5.33 -16.31 -12.61
N SER A 754 -5.24 -16.80 -13.85
CA SER A 754 -4.87 -18.20 -14.13
C SER A 754 -3.42 -18.53 -13.76
N ARG A 755 -2.56 -17.49 -13.62
CA ARG A 755 -1.16 -17.62 -13.20
C ARG A 755 -0.97 -17.74 -11.68
N ALA A 756 -2.04 -18.07 -10.94
CA ALA A 756 -1.95 -18.25 -9.48
C ALA A 756 -0.88 -19.27 -9.03
N PRO A 757 -0.66 -20.42 -9.71
CA PRO A 757 0.44 -21.32 -9.35
C PRO A 757 1.83 -20.69 -9.43
N GLU A 758 2.08 -19.88 -10.47
CA GLU A 758 3.32 -19.13 -10.64
C GLU A 758 3.46 -18.04 -9.57
N ALA A 759 2.34 -17.36 -9.26
CA ALA A 759 2.30 -16.38 -8.20
C ALA A 759 2.65 -17.00 -6.83
N ALA A 760 2.10 -18.18 -6.52
CA ALA A 760 2.41 -18.88 -5.26
C ALA A 760 3.91 -19.19 -5.14
N ALA A 761 4.56 -19.60 -6.23
CA ALA A 761 6.01 -19.86 -6.25
C ALA A 761 6.84 -18.58 -6.02
N VAL A 762 6.48 -17.48 -6.67
CA VAL A 762 7.19 -16.19 -6.49
C VAL A 762 6.98 -15.61 -5.10
N MET A 763 5.81 -15.80 -4.51
CA MET A 763 5.47 -15.27 -3.18
C MET A 763 6.18 -15.99 -2.03
N ARG A 764 6.75 -17.17 -2.24
CA ARG A 764 7.45 -17.96 -1.23
C ARG A 764 6.62 -18.12 0.05
N MET A 765 5.43 -18.70 -0.07
CA MET A 765 4.40 -18.66 0.97
C MET A 765 4.21 -19.97 1.74
N ASN A 766 4.97 -21.04 1.45
CA ASN A 766 4.91 -22.29 2.19
C ASN A 766 5.72 -22.24 3.49
N ALA A 767 5.46 -23.16 4.39
CA ALA A 767 6.05 -23.14 5.73
C ALA A 767 7.58 -23.20 5.73
N TYR A 768 8.20 -23.99 4.84
CA TYR A 768 9.66 -24.13 4.79
C TYR A 768 10.34 -22.86 4.28
N GLU A 769 9.82 -22.24 3.21
CA GLU A 769 10.36 -20.98 2.70
C GLU A 769 10.24 -19.85 3.72
N ILE A 770 9.12 -19.78 4.44
CA ILE A 770 8.87 -18.79 5.49
C ILE A 770 9.78 -19.02 6.70
N PHE A 771 10.07 -20.28 7.01
CA PHE A 771 11.05 -20.64 8.04
C PHE A 771 12.48 -20.21 7.65
N GLU A 772 12.88 -20.43 6.40
CA GLU A 772 14.16 -19.94 5.88
C GLU A 772 14.29 -18.42 5.94
N MET A 773 13.21 -17.68 5.69
CA MET A 773 13.16 -16.23 5.86
C MET A 773 13.19 -15.80 7.34
N GLY A 774 13.10 -16.73 8.28
CA GLY A 774 13.13 -16.46 9.73
C GLY A 774 11.86 -15.79 10.26
N ILE A 775 10.75 -15.82 9.50
CA ILE A 775 9.46 -15.24 9.92
C ILE A 775 8.78 -16.12 10.97
N ILE A 776 8.91 -17.44 10.84
CA ILE A 776 8.42 -18.40 11.83
C ILE A 776 9.58 -19.11 12.53
N ASP A 777 9.30 -19.69 13.71
CA ASP A 777 10.30 -20.37 14.56
C ASP A 777 10.35 -21.88 14.38
N ALA A 778 9.29 -22.46 13.79
CA ALA A 778 9.19 -23.89 13.57
C ALA A 778 8.19 -24.25 12.48
N VAL A 779 8.49 -25.32 11.73
CA VAL A 779 7.55 -26.05 10.90
C VAL A 779 7.09 -27.28 11.68
N LEU A 780 5.76 -27.48 11.78
CA LEU A 780 5.16 -28.59 12.52
C LEU A 780 4.69 -29.66 11.53
N GLU A 781 5.32 -30.82 11.58
CA GLU A 781 4.99 -31.95 10.72
C GLU A 781 3.53 -32.41 10.90
N GLU A 782 2.88 -32.79 9.81
CA GLU A 782 1.48 -33.23 9.77
C GLU A 782 1.36 -34.77 9.68
N GLY A 783 2.47 -35.45 9.43
CA GLY A 783 2.52 -36.91 9.19
C GLY A 783 2.21 -37.28 7.74
N GLU A 784 2.19 -38.56 7.44
CA GLU A 784 1.91 -39.05 6.07
C GLU A 784 0.51 -38.60 5.59
N GLY A 785 0.47 -37.95 4.43
CA GLY A 785 -0.77 -37.56 3.76
C GLY A 785 -1.45 -36.31 4.32
N SER A 786 -0.73 -35.44 5.04
CA SER A 786 -1.19 -34.17 5.61
C SER A 786 -2.10 -34.28 6.85
N ALA A 787 -2.44 -33.14 7.45
CA ALA A 787 -3.36 -33.06 8.60
C ALA A 787 -4.76 -33.61 8.30
N SER A 788 -5.20 -33.60 7.02
CA SER A 788 -6.48 -34.22 6.63
C SER A 788 -6.51 -35.73 6.85
N ALA A 789 -5.38 -36.40 6.65
CA ALA A 789 -5.26 -37.85 6.87
C ALA A 789 -5.06 -38.23 8.35
N ASN A 790 -4.37 -37.36 9.11
CA ASN A 790 -3.98 -37.64 10.50
C ASN A 790 -4.31 -36.48 11.45
N PRO A 791 -5.58 -36.08 11.60
CA PRO A 791 -5.96 -34.91 12.37
C PRO A 791 -5.56 -34.96 13.85
N GLU A 792 -5.59 -36.13 14.47
CA GLU A 792 -5.22 -36.31 15.87
C GLU A 792 -3.72 -36.18 16.08
N LEU A 793 -2.89 -36.69 15.15
CA LEU A 793 -1.45 -36.53 15.20
C LEU A 793 -1.07 -35.06 15.02
N ALA A 794 -1.66 -34.40 14.02
CA ALA A 794 -1.44 -32.97 13.78
C ALA A 794 -1.79 -32.13 15.03
N ALA A 795 -2.92 -32.41 15.68
CA ALA A 795 -3.33 -31.73 16.91
C ALA A 795 -2.38 -32.03 18.09
N ALA A 796 -1.88 -33.26 18.22
CA ALA A 796 -0.94 -33.65 19.26
C ALA A 796 0.41 -32.93 19.10
N VAL A 797 0.92 -32.78 17.85
CA VAL A 797 2.14 -32.03 17.53
C VAL A 797 1.98 -30.57 17.90
N VAL A 798 0.88 -29.92 17.48
CA VAL A 798 0.57 -28.53 17.81
C VAL A 798 0.50 -28.35 19.34
N ARG A 799 -0.22 -29.23 20.03
CA ARG A 799 -0.32 -29.21 21.51
C ARG A 799 1.05 -29.33 22.19
N GLY A 800 1.88 -30.26 21.73
CA GLY A 800 3.24 -30.47 22.25
C GLY A 800 4.12 -29.25 22.09
N TYR A 801 4.09 -28.63 20.90
CA TYR A 801 4.80 -27.39 20.61
C TYR A 801 4.35 -26.26 21.53
N VAL A 802 3.05 -26.03 21.65
CA VAL A 802 2.49 -24.95 22.49
C VAL A 802 2.91 -25.13 23.95
N ILE A 803 2.78 -26.33 24.52
CA ILE A 803 3.21 -26.61 25.91
C ILE A 803 4.69 -26.26 26.09
N HIS A 804 5.54 -26.76 25.19
CA HIS A 804 6.97 -26.52 25.25
C HIS A 804 7.33 -25.05 25.21
N ARG A 805 6.74 -24.29 24.26
CA ARG A 805 7.01 -22.85 24.11
C ARG A 805 6.46 -22.04 25.29
N LEU A 806 5.30 -22.39 25.81
CA LEU A 806 4.77 -21.74 27.00
C LEU A 806 5.65 -21.99 28.25
N ASP A 807 6.23 -23.18 28.38
CA ASP A 807 7.17 -23.47 29.48
C ASP A 807 8.47 -22.66 29.35
N GLU A 808 9.01 -22.56 28.13
CA GLU A 808 10.16 -21.71 27.80
C GLU A 808 9.90 -20.25 28.15
N LEU A 809 8.87 -19.65 27.54
CA LEU A 809 8.56 -18.22 27.65
C LEU A 809 8.17 -17.83 29.08
N SER A 810 7.44 -18.69 29.80
CA SER A 810 7.05 -18.40 31.20
C SER A 810 8.23 -18.49 32.20
N SER A 811 9.39 -18.93 31.75
CA SER A 811 10.62 -18.91 32.58
C SER A 811 11.38 -17.58 32.49
N LEU A 812 11.08 -16.75 31.49
CA LEU A 812 11.67 -15.44 31.30
C LEU A 812 11.11 -14.43 32.29
N ASP A 813 11.88 -13.40 32.61
CA ASP A 813 11.31 -12.24 33.26
C ASP A 813 10.51 -11.41 32.23
N LEU A 814 9.65 -10.52 32.73
CA LEU A 814 8.74 -9.78 31.86
C LEU A 814 9.45 -8.84 30.89
N GLU A 815 10.48 -8.15 31.34
CA GLU A 815 11.23 -7.20 30.52
C GLU A 815 12.01 -7.94 29.42
N GLU A 816 12.60 -9.11 29.77
CA GLU A 816 13.24 -9.98 28.80
C GLU A 816 12.26 -10.51 27.75
N LEU A 817 11.06 -10.93 28.18
CA LEU A 817 10.00 -11.41 27.28
C LEU A 817 9.62 -10.32 26.25
N LEU A 818 9.36 -9.11 26.72
CA LEU A 818 8.97 -7.97 25.86
C LEU A 818 10.12 -7.54 24.93
N ASP A 819 11.36 -7.56 25.43
CA ASP A 819 12.53 -7.21 24.61
C ASP A 819 12.80 -8.25 23.52
N LEU A 820 12.66 -9.53 23.82
CA LEU A 820 12.78 -10.60 22.81
C LEU A 820 11.68 -10.53 21.77
N ARG A 821 10.43 -10.22 22.17
CA ARG A 821 9.31 -9.98 21.24
C ARG A 821 9.61 -8.82 20.32
N TYR A 822 10.11 -7.71 20.85
CA TYR A 822 10.50 -6.56 20.05
C TYR A 822 11.61 -6.92 19.05
N LYS A 823 12.70 -7.52 19.50
CA LYS A 823 13.83 -7.94 18.66
C LYS A 823 13.43 -8.90 17.55
N ARG A 824 12.42 -9.75 17.82
CA ARG A 824 11.89 -10.67 16.83
C ARG A 824 11.36 -9.95 15.57
N PHE A 825 10.58 -8.90 15.73
CA PHE A 825 10.02 -8.14 14.62
C PHE A 825 10.97 -7.05 14.11
N ARG A 826 11.83 -6.54 14.96
CA ARG A 826 12.82 -5.52 14.60
C ARG A 826 13.83 -5.96 13.52
N LYS A 827 14.07 -7.24 13.40
CA LYS A 827 15.04 -7.81 12.43
C LYS A 827 14.59 -7.76 10.97
N PHE A 828 13.29 -7.59 10.69
CA PHE A 828 12.75 -7.50 9.34
C PHE A 828 12.90 -6.04 8.82
#